data_bd34ddc7e912911f16699bd1cd33eb78
#
_entry.id   bd34ddc7e912911f16699bd1cd33eb78
#
_cell.length_a   1.000
_cell.length_b   1.000
_cell.length_c   1.000
_cell.angle_alpha   90.00
_cell.angle_beta   90.00
_cell.angle_gamma   90.00
#
_symmetry.space_group_name_H-M   'P 1'
#
loop_
_entity.id
_entity.type
_entity.pdbx_description
1 polymer ?
#
loop_
_entity_poly.entity_id
_entity_poly.type
_entity_poly.pdbx_seq_one_letter_code
_entity_poly.pdbx_strand_id
1 'polypeptide(L)'
;MSQEHTREPSSEAWPAMARTALRVAFGLIWVANAAFTWTSEFAVHYVGYLHNAAQGQPAWSAWWFNFWINLVTPHAGLFVWATRIIETLLALALVLGLARKTVYVLGALFSVLVWSTAEGFGGPYTVGATNMGAGIIYVLVFIALIVINSRSGPSPYSLDYYIERGWPGWRRIAEWRADVAPGRVHPVSWRVQGPALFGIALLVFFLVAGLHSSLNVRPPTPAAAAAAVSPLSLASTKPVEKAHDASLPPLAPGDSVDVHIESTDTSVAIASGVEYQAWTFGDSVPGPVIHVRQGQTVNVTYTNKGTMEHSLDFHSAITPPNLHYAELKPGESMTYSFVAKVPGAFLYHCGTPPVLLHIGNGMYGAIIVDPATPLPPASESYVIVQSEWYTQQISGNLMGPDFQKMREERPDEVVFNGVAFQYRDRPLVAIAGDRIRIYLIDGGPNLWTSFHVIGSMFDKVYPDADASHALSGVSTYTVGPGAGVVFDVVIPRPGKYAFVDHDMAHIMVGALGVIDVRPVGSSRVAGPVAATPALDTTTAVASSAPPEPPGPYSYDPARGAAAFATTCSACHQTTGIGIPGAYPPLKANLVVLDADPARQIDVVLHGLQGQNIGGTVYPGAMPPFSGLLNNAQIADIINHERSSWGNNSKKITASDVKARRKP
;
A
#
# COMPACT_ATOMS: atom_id res chain seq x y z
N MET A 1 10.29 71.35 43.91
CA MET A 1 10.45 70.77 42.56
C MET A 1 10.65 69.29 42.76
N SER A 2 9.56 68.53 42.73
CA SER A 2 9.52 67.07 42.79
C SER A 2 9.64 66.50 41.40
N GLN A 3 10.69 65.74 41.10
CA GLN A 3 10.84 64.98 39.84
C GLN A 3 9.92 63.76 39.91
N GLU A 4 8.85 63.79 39.14
CA GLU A 4 8.07 62.63 38.79
C GLU A 4 8.92 61.74 37.89
N HIS A 5 9.36 60.60 38.38
CA HIS A 5 9.93 59.53 37.59
C HIS A 5 8.78 58.84 36.79
N THR A 6 8.65 59.22 35.56
CA THR A 6 7.87 58.43 34.57
C THR A 6 8.56 57.09 34.36
N ARG A 7 8.08 56.06 35.05
CA ARG A 7 8.46 54.66 34.72
C ARG A 7 7.89 54.32 33.36
N GLU A 8 8.79 53.98 32.44
CA GLU A 8 8.44 53.41 31.13
C GLU A 8 7.59 52.14 31.29
N PRO A 9 6.43 52.01 30.59
CA PRO A 9 5.54 50.84 30.66
C PRO A 9 6.04 49.63 29.88
N SER A 10 7.24 49.66 29.30
CA SER A 10 7.64 48.70 28.25
C SER A 10 8.23 47.39 28.71
N SER A 11 8.74 47.26 29.94
CA SER A 11 9.49 46.04 30.33
C SER A 11 8.63 44.89 30.86
N GLU A 12 7.40 45.13 31.34
CA GLU A 12 6.52 44.07 31.87
C GLU A 12 5.49 43.55 30.88
N ALA A 13 5.18 44.29 29.81
CA ALA A 13 4.20 43.89 28.83
C ALA A 13 4.69 42.77 27.90
N TRP A 14 5.96 42.81 27.47
CA TRP A 14 6.55 41.83 26.56
C TRP A 14 6.51 40.38 27.10
N PRO A 15 6.92 40.07 28.33
CA PRO A 15 6.85 38.72 28.87
C PRO A 15 5.40 38.17 28.93
N ALA A 16 4.43 39.06 29.24
CA ALA A 16 3.01 38.67 29.27
C ALA A 16 2.47 38.34 27.89
N MET A 17 2.85 39.10 26.86
CA MET A 17 2.48 38.86 25.47
C MET A 17 3.12 37.57 24.93
N ALA A 18 4.42 37.35 25.19
CA ALA A 18 5.11 36.13 24.73
C ALA A 18 4.50 34.85 25.32
N ARG A 19 4.16 34.86 26.62
CA ARG A 19 3.44 33.74 27.25
C ARG A 19 2.07 33.49 26.65
N THR A 20 1.36 34.55 26.34
CA THR A 20 0.04 34.46 25.69
C THR A 20 0.17 33.90 24.27
N ALA A 21 1.15 34.39 23.51
CA ALA A 21 1.43 33.91 22.15
C ALA A 21 1.76 32.40 22.14
N LEU A 22 2.63 31.94 23.06
CA LEU A 22 2.94 30.51 23.18
C LEU A 22 1.69 29.67 23.47
N ARG A 23 0.88 30.10 24.44
CA ARG A 23 -0.36 29.40 24.80
C ARG A 23 -1.36 29.36 23.64
N VAL A 24 -1.56 30.50 22.96
CA VAL A 24 -2.51 30.60 21.83
C VAL A 24 -2.01 29.79 20.65
N ALA A 25 -0.73 29.86 20.29
CA ALA A 25 -0.15 29.07 19.22
C ALA A 25 -0.34 27.56 19.48
N PHE A 26 -0.05 27.13 20.71
CA PHE A 26 -0.28 25.72 21.11
C PHE A 26 -1.76 25.36 21.11
N GLY A 27 -2.64 26.27 21.53
CA GLY A 27 -4.08 26.10 21.45
C GLY A 27 -4.60 25.95 20.02
N LEU A 28 -4.02 26.67 19.05
CA LEU A 28 -4.38 26.55 17.62
C LEU A 28 -3.93 25.19 17.03
N ILE A 29 -2.81 24.63 17.49
CA ILE A 29 -2.43 23.24 17.15
C ILE A 29 -3.49 22.27 17.65
N TRP A 30 -3.98 22.43 18.87
CA TRP A 30 -5.07 21.62 19.41
C TRP A 30 -6.41 21.82 18.68
N VAL A 31 -6.68 23.03 18.15
CA VAL A 31 -7.85 23.26 17.26
C VAL A 31 -7.72 22.44 15.98
N ALA A 32 -6.52 22.41 15.40
CA ALA A 32 -6.27 21.60 14.20
C ALA A 32 -6.46 20.10 14.50
N ASN A 33 -5.91 19.59 15.60
CA ASN A 33 -6.12 18.20 16.02
C ASN A 33 -7.60 17.90 16.24
N ALA A 34 -8.32 18.75 16.96
CA ALA A 34 -9.75 18.59 17.15
C ALA A 34 -10.52 18.57 15.81
N ALA A 35 -10.12 19.37 14.81
CA ALA A 35 -10.76 19.34 13.49
C ALA A 35 -10.62 17.94 12.83
N PHE A 36 -9.47 17.28 12.95
CA PHE A 36 -9.27 15.92 12.44
C PHE A 36 -10.13 14.90 13.17
N THR A 37 -10.30 15.00 14.50
CA THR A 37 -11.12 14.05 15.26
C THR A 37 -12.61 14.13 14.94
N TRP A 38 -13.10 15.26 14.41
CA TRP A 38 -14.50 15.41 13.98
C TRP A 38 -14.78 14.82 12.59
N THR A 39 -13.78 14.30 11.89
CA THR A 39 -13.99 13.60 10.63
C THR A 39 -14.66 12.23 10.82
N SER A 40 -15.33 11.72 9.78
CA SER A 40 -15.90 10.36 9.79
C SER A 40 -14.81 9.30 9.85
N GLU A 41 -13.69 9.55 9.20
CA GLU A 41 -12.55 8.64 9.08
C GLU A 41 -11.90 8.36 10.44
N PHE A 42 -11.75 9.39 11.29
CA PHE A 42 -11.28 9.20 12.65
C PHE A 42 -12.13 8.19 13.44
N ALA A 43 -13.47 8.26 13.29
CA ALA A 43 -14.37 7.34 14.00
C ALA A 43 -14.24 5.90 13.48
N VAL A 44 -14.08 5.72 12.17
CA VAL A 44 -13.91 4.39 11.54
C VAL A 44 -12.61 3.73 11.95
N HIS A 45 -11.52 4.49 12.01
CA HIS A 45 -10.19 3.96 12.30
C HIS A 45 -9.78 3.99 13.78
N TYR A 46 -10.65 4.46 14.68
CA TYR A 46 -10.32 4.70 16.09
C TYR A 46 -9.72 3.48 16.81
N VAL A 47 -10.35 2.31 16.67
CA VAL A 47 -9.83 1.06 17.24
C VAL A 47 -8.58 0.59 16.50
N GLY A 48 -8.50 0.84 15.20
CA GLY A 48 -7.33 0.53 14.38
C GLY A 48 -6.05 1.23 14.86
N TYR A 49 -6.13 2.47 15.34
CA TYR A 49 -4.96 3.17 15.91
C TYR A 49 -4.36 2.42 17.11
N LEU A 50 -5.20 1.85 17.99
CA LEU A 50 -4.72 1.06 19.14
C LEU A 50 -4.09 -0.27 18.71
N HIS A 51 -4.67 -0.95 17.72
CA HIS A 51 -4.12 -2.19 17.19
C HIS A 51 -2.78 -1.95 16.48
N ASN A 52 -2.68 -0.89 15.68
CA ASN A 52 -1.44 -0.50 15.01
C ASN A 52 -0.35 -0.13 16.03
N ALA A 53 -0.71 0.64 17.06
CA ALA A 53 0.20 1.02 18.13
C ALA A 53 0.74 -0.19 18.94
N ALA A 54 -0.03 -1.27 19.01
CA ALA A 54 0.37 -2.50 19.70
C ALA A 54 1.35 -3.37 18.88
N GLN A 55 1.41 -3.17 17.56
CA GLN A 55 2.29 -3.96 16.69
C GLN A 55 3.77 -3.57 16.89
N GLY A 56 4.65 -4.59 16.92
CA GLY A 56 6.09 -4.37 17.06
C GLY A 56 6.55 -3.85 18.43
N GLN A 57 5.67 -3.83 19.43
CA GLN A 57 5.99 -3.39 20.78
C GLN A 57 6.71 -4.48 21.58
N PRO A 58 7.58 -4.10 22.54
CA PRO A 58 8.22 -5.06 23.44
C PRO A 58 7.20 -5.86 24.26
N ALA A 59 7.49 -7.14 24.54
CA ALA A 59 6.57 -8.04 25.24
C ALA A 59 6.08 -7.50 26.60
N TRP A 60 6.91 -6.71 27.32
CA TRP A 60 6.55 -6.12 28.62
C TRP A 60 5.40 -5.10 28.53
N SER A 61 5.17 -4.47 27.36
CA SER A 61 4.09 -3.48 27.17
C SER A 61 2.77 -4.11 26.69
N ALA A 62 2.76 -5.39 26.34
CA ALA A 62 1.59 -6.07 25.76
C ALA A 62 0.35 -5.99 26.67
N TRP A 63 0.53 -6.05 28.01
CA TRP A 63 -0.56 -5.94 28.96
C TRP A 63 -1.29 -4.58 28.87
N TRP A 64 -0.54 -3.48 28.60
CA TRP A 64 -1.07 -2.12 28.49
C TRP A 64 -1.95 -1.99 27.24
N PHE A 65 -1.46 -2.42 26.09
CA PHE A 65 -2.23 -2.38 24.85
C PHE A 65 -3.44 -3.30 24.90
N ASN A 66 -3.30 -4.52 25.40
CA ASN A 66 -4.41 -5.46 25.55
C ASN A 66 -5.50 -4.90 26.49
N PHE A 67 -5.11 -4.24 27.58
CA PHE A 67 -6.07 -3.58 28.48
C PHE A 67 -6.89 -2.53 27.70
N TRP A 68 -6.21 -1.62 26.99
CA TRP A 68 -6.90 -0.56 26.24
C TRP A 68 -7.72 -1.07 25.08
N ILE A 69 -7.23 -2.02 24.30
CA ILE A 69 -7.96 -2.65 23.19
C ILE A 69 -9.23 -3.33 23.71
N ASN A 70 -9.13 -4.11 24.78
CA ASN A 70 -10.28 -4.81 25.35
C ASN A 70 -11.33 -3.85 25.96
N LEU A 71 -10.87 -2.72 26.52
CA LEU A 71 -11.76 -1.70 27.08
C LEU A 71 -12.43 -0.87 25.99
N VAL A 72 -11.69 -0.46 24.97
CA VAL A 72 -12.14 0.49 23.94
C VAL A 72 -12.98 -0.20 22.86
N THR A 73 -12.60 -1.39 22.41
CA THR A 73 -13.25 -2.07 21.28
C THR A 73 -14.78 -2.21 21.47
N PRO A 74 -15.30 -2.71 22.61
CA PRO A 74 -16.75 -2.83 22.80
C PRO A 74 -17.46 -1.48 22.99
N HIS A 75 -16.72 -0.41 23.26
CA HIS A 75 -17.24 0.92 23.57
C HIS A 75 -16.68 2.02 22.65
N ALA A 76 -16.26 1.67 21.44
CA ALA A 76 -15.54 2.56 20.52
C ALA A 76 -16.27 3.91 20.30
N GLY A 77 -17.59 3.88 20.10
CA GLY A 77 -18.38 5.10 19.91
C GLY A 77 -18.30 6.06 21.12
N LEU A 78 -18.31 5.54 22.35
CA LEU A 78 -18.15 6.35 23.56
C LEU A 78 -16.77 7.03 23.60
N PHE A 79 -15.72 6.27 23.31
CA PHE A 79 -14.34 6.80 23.32
C PHE A 79 -14.09 7.80 22.20
N VAL A 80 -14.66 7.59 21.01
CA VAL A 80 -14.62 8.56 19.90
C VAL A 80 -15.25 9.90 20.34
N TRP A 81 -16.45 9.86 20.91
CA TRP A 81 -17.12 11.07 21.40
C TRP A 81 -16.36 11.73 22.55
N ALA A 82 -15.84 10.94 23.50
CA ALA A 82 -15.03 11.47 24.59
C ALA A 82 -13.79 12.20 24.07
N THR A 83 -13.05 11.61 23.13
CA THR A 83 -11.87 12.23 22.52
C THR A 83 -12.22 13.54 21.83
N ARG A 84 -13.26 13.56 21.00
CA ARG A 84 -13.75 14.78 20.31
C ARG A 84 -14.06 15.90 21.28
N ILE A 85 -14.80 15.60 22.33
CA ILE A 85 -15.21 16.59 23.35
C ILE A 85 -14.00 17.08 24.14
N ILE A 86 -13.12 16.17 24.60
CA ILE A 86 -11.93 16.53 25.37
C ILE A 86 -11.00 17.41 24.55
N GLU A 87 -10.69 17.05 23.32
CA GLU A 87 -9.78 17.84 22.47
C GLU A 87 -10.37 19.20 22.12
N THR A 88 -11.67 19.26 21.82
CA THR A 88 -12.33 20.54 21.54
C THR A 88 -12.33 21.46 22.74
N LEU A 89 -12.67 20.94 23.94
CA LEU A 89 -12.64 21.73 25.17
C LEU A 89 -11.23 22.19 25.53
N LEU A 90 -10.24 21.31 25.36
CA LEU A 90 -8.84 21.60 25.61
C LEU A 90 -8.34 22.70 24.67
N ALA A 91 -8.64 22.60 23.37
CA ALA A 91 -8.30 23.58 22.36
C ALA A 91 -8.88 24.97 22.70
N LEU A 92 -10.18 25.02 22.97
CA LEU A 92 -10.87 26.27 23.33
C LEU A 92 -10.33 26.87 24.63
N ALA A 93 -10.12 26.04 25.66
CA ALA A 93 -9.60 26.51 26.95
C ALA A 93 -8.15 27.06 26.81
N LEU A 94 -7.33 26.44 25.97
CA LEU A 94 -5.98 26.95 25.68
C LEU A 94 -6.03 28.27 24.93
N VAL A 95 -6.81 28.38 23.85
CA VAL A 95 -6.91 29.62 23.07
C VAL A 95 -7.43 30.78 23.92
N LEU A 96 -8.51 30.57 24.66
CA LEU A 96 -9.14 31.60 25.49
C LEU A 96 -8.38 31.87 26.81
N GLY A 97 -7.57 30.92 27.27
CA GLY A 97 -6.91 31.00 28.58
C GLY A 97 -7.88 30.81 29.72
N LEU A 98 -8.67 29.76 29.69
CA LEU A 98 -9.66 29.40 30.70
C LEU A 98 -9.14 28.27 31.58
N ALA A 99 -9.25 28.41 32.89
CA ALA A 99 -8.86 27.41 33.91
C ALA A 99 -7.42 26.90 33.69
N ARG A 100 -6.50 27.78 33.37
CA ARG A 100 -5.14 27.47 32.87
C ARG A 100 -4.41 26.41 33.68
N LYS A 101 -4.36 26.51 35.00
CA LYS A 101 -3.72 25.50 35.85
C LYS A 101 -4.30 24.13 35.64
N THR A 102 -5.61 23.99 35.73
CA THR A 102 -6.31 22.71 35.59
C THR A 102 -6.17 22.16 34.16
N VAL A 103 -6.33 23.02 33.14
CA VAL A 103 -6.23 22.65 31.71
C VAL A 103 -4.83 22.17 31.35
N TYR A 104 -3.77 22.83 31.87
CA TYR A 104 -2.39 22.40 31.60
C TYR A 104 -2.09 21.03 32.21
N VAL A 105 -2.57 20.77 33.43
CA VAL A 105 -2.40 19.44 34.07
C VAL A 105 -3.18 18.37 33.33
N LEU A 106 -4.46 18.60 33.07
CA LEU A 106 -5.31 17.63 32.37
C LEU A 106 -4.84 17.39 30.94
N GLY A 107 -4.39 18.45 30.24
CA GLY A 107 -3.83 18.35 28.91
C GLY A 107 -2.54 17.54 28.87
N ALA A 108 -1.64 17.73 29.86
CA ALA A 108 -0.44 16.91 29.99
C ALA A 108 -0.78 15.44 30.22
N LEU A 109 -1.72 15.14 31.12
CA LEU A 109 -2.16 13.76 31.40
C LEU A 109 -2.83 13.12 30.17
N PHE A 110 -3.68 13.87 29.47
CA PHE A 110 -4.31 13.40 28.24
C PHE A 110 -3.28 13.14 27.13
N SER A 111 -2.28 14.01 26.98
CA SER A 111 -1.19 13.80 26.01
C SER A 111 -0.35 12.57 26.35
N VAL A 112 -0.07 12.28 27.63
CA VAL A 112 0.58 11.02 28.07
C VAL A 112 -0.27 9.82 27.72
N LEU A 113 -1.59 9.91 27.91
CA LEU A 113 -2.52 8.84 27.57
C LEU A 113 -2.50 8.54 26.08
N VAL A 114 -2.64 9.56 25.23
CA VAL A 114 -2.61 9.40 23.75
C VAL A 114 -1.25 8.85 23.32
N TRP A 115 -0.16 9.40 23.83
CA TRP A 115 1.20 8.95 23.53
C TRP A 115 1.43 7.49 23.90
N SER A 116 0.94 7.03 25.05
CA SER A 116 1.13 5.66 25.52
C SER A 116 0.15 4.64 24.91
N THR A 117 -0.93 5.11 24.27
CA THR A 117 -1.97 4.26 23.65
C THR A 117 -1.93 4.33 22.12
N ALA A 118 -2.53 5.37 21.55
CA ALA A 118 -2.71 5.50 20.09
C ALA A 118 -1.37 5.76 19.34
N GLU A 119 -0.39 6.41 19.98
CA GLU A 119 0.95 6.63 19.40
C GLU A 119 1.99 5.57 19.84
N GLY A 120 1.59 4.52 20.59
CA GLY A 120 2.44 3.38 20.92
C GLY A 120 3.76 3.76 21.60
N PHE A 121 3.78 4.73 22.54
CA PHE A 121 4.97 5.32 23.14
C PHE A 121 5.92 5.97 22.12
N GLY A 122 5.43 6.33 20.91
CA GLY A 122 6.24 6.81 19.79
C GLY A 122 6.91 5.69 19.00
N GLY A 123 6.49 4.42 19.20
CA GLY A 123 7.02 3.24 18.52
C GLY A 123 6.28 2.91 17.22
N PRO A 124 6.62 1.78 16.56
CA PRO A 124 7.51 0.73 17.07
C PRO A 124 8.99 1.13 17.10
N TYR A 125 9.70 0.80 18.20
CA TYR A 125 11.14 1.04 18.32
C TYR A 125 11.95 0.00 17.56
N THR A 126 11.83 0.06 16.22
CA THR A 126 12.57 -0.81 15.30
C THR A 126 13.72 -0.06 14.65
N VAL A 127 14.64 -0.79 14.02
CA VAL A 127 15.70 -0.17 13.21
C VAL A 127 15.03 0.67 12.10
N GLY A 128 15.25 1.98 12.12
CA GLY A 128 14.61 2.93 11.19
C GLY A 128 13.50 3.80 11.80
N ALA A 129 13.16 3.65 13.09
CA ALA A 129 12.25 4.56 13.78
C ALA A 129 12.81 6.00 13.76
N THR A 130 12.03 6.98 13.28
CA THR A 130 12.51 8.34 13.02
C THR A 130 12.00 9.38 14.02
N ASN A 131 11.01 9.07 14.87
CA ASN A 131 10.48 10.02 15.85
C ASN A 131 9.93 9.31 17.10
N MET A 132 9.70 10.09 18.18
CA MET A 132 9.20 9.60 19.47
C MET A 132 7.70 9.84 19.66
N GLY A 133 6.97 10.19 18.61
CA GLY A 133 5.56 10.58 18.67
C GLY A 133 5.34 12.05 19.03
N ALA A 134 4.21 12.61 18.61
CA ALA A 134 3.87 14.01 18.86
C ALA A 134 3.40 14.24 20.32
N GLY A 135 2.75 13.26 20.93
CA GLY A 135 2.17 13.36 22.26
C GLY A 135 3.19 13.71 23.34
N ILE A 136 4.41 13.16 23.28
CA ILE A 136 5.47 13.49 24.27
C ILE A 136 5.92 14.94 24.14
N ILE A 137 5.96 15.50 22.92
CA ILE A 137 6.27 16.92 22.69
C ILE A 137 5.19 17.79 23.32
N TYR A 138 3.92 17.41 23.19
CA TYR A 138 2.80 18.13 23.82
C TYR A 138 2.89 18.11 25.35
N VAL A 139 3.30 16.98 25.95
CA VAL A 139 3.58 16.88 27.38
C VAL A 139 4.63 17.91 27.80
N LEU A 140 5.75 18.01 27.06
CA LEU A 140 6.81 18.97 27.35
C LEU A 140 6.33 20.43 27.26
N VAL A 141 5.49 20.75 26.26
CA VAL A 141 4.89 22.09 26.11
C VAL A 141 3.95 22.38 27.28
N PHE A 142 3.12 21.42 27.71
CA PHE A 142 2.29 21.61 28.91
C PHE A 142 3.11 21.80 30.17
N ILE A 143 4.19 21.05 30.37
CA ILE A 143 5.12 21.25 31.51
C ILE A 143 5.73 22.65 31.45
N ALA A 144 6.18 23.12 30.31
CA ALA A 144 6.68 24.48 30.13
C ALA A 144 5.63 25.53 30.50
N LEU A 145 4.39 25.36 30.04
CA LEU A 145 3.27 26.26 30.41
C LEU A 145 2.96 26.22 31.89
N ILE A 146 3.03 25.04 32.56
CA ILE A 146 2.88 24.90 34.01
C ILE A 146 3.97 25.68 34.73
N VAL A 147 5.24 25.50 34.36
CA VAL A 147 6.38 26.18 34.98
C VAL A 147 6.27 27.70 34.80
N ILE A 148 5.93 28.16 33.61
CA ILE A 148 5.75 29.58 33.33
C ILE A 148 4.58 30.15 34.15
N ASN A 149 3.43 29.48 34.19
CA ASN A 149 2.26 29.93 34.94
C ASN A 149 2.52 29.93 36.44
N SER A 150 3.29 28.96 36.97
CA SER A 150 3.64 28.88 38.39
C SER A 150 4.51 30.04 38.88
N ARG A 151 5.29 30.64 37.98
CA ARG A 151 6.23 31.73 38.32
C ARG A 151 5.70 33.14 38.00
N SER A 152 4.71 33.24 37.09
CA SER A 152 4.38 34.51 36.46
C SER A 152 3.07 35.15 36.95
N GLY A 153 2.25 34.44 37.70
CA GLY A 153 0.93 34.94 38.14
C GLY A 153 -0.08 35.15 37.01
N PRO A 154 -1.20 35.83 37.32
CA PRO A 154 -2.31 36.00 36.40
C PRO A 154 -1.91 36.69 35.06
N SER A 155 -2.39 36.12 33.93
CA SER A 155 -2.13 36.70 32.60
C SER A 155 -3.24 37.66 32.20
N PRO A 156 -2.93 38.93 31.90
CA PRO A 156 -3.94 39.92 31.48
C PRO A 156 -4.63 39.60 30.15
N TYR A 157 -4.06 38.68 29.37
CA TYR A 157 -4.59 38.25 28.07
C TYR A 157 -5.23 36.86 28.12
N SER A 158 -6.04 36.59 29.16
CA SER A 158 -6.76 35.33 29.38
C SER A 158 -8.15 35.57 29.93
N LEU A 159 -9.08 34.65 29.65
CA LEU A 159 -10.43 34.69 30.22
C LEU A 159 -10.38 34.61 31.76
N ASP A 160 -9.45 33.81 32.30
CA ASP A 160 -9.24 33.72 33.76
C ASP A 160 -9.04 35.08 34.43
N TYR A 161 -8.27 35.98 33.80
CA TYR A 161 -8.01 37.32 34.35
C TYR A 161 -9.30 38.12 34.61
N TYR A 162 -10.29 37.97 33.73
CA TYR A 162 -11.58 38.67 33.86
C TYR A 162 -12.50 37.98 34.86
N ILE A 163 -12.51 36.62 34.90
CA ILE A 163 -13.30 35.86 35.85
C ILE A 163 -12.80 36.09 37.29
N GLU A 164 -11.48 36.11 37.50
CA GLU A 164 -10.84 36.30 38.79
C GLU A 164 -11.17 37.66 39.43
N ARG A 165 -11.44 38.67 38.60
CA ARG A 165 -11.87 40.00 39.07
C ARG A 165 -13.28 40.00 39.65
N GLY A 166 -14.18 39.20 39.07
CA GLY A 166 -15.56 39.03 39.55
C GLY A 166 -15.70 37.95 40.63
N TRP A 167 -14.87 36.93 40.55
CA TRP A 167 -14.91 35.77 41.43
C TRP A 167 -13.50 35.35 41.87
N PRO A 168 -12.98 35.91 43.00
CA PRO A 168 -11.61 35.62 43.48
C PRO A 168 -11.34 34.14 43.76
N GLY A 169 -12.36 33.33 44.08
CA GLY A 169 -12.25 31.89 44.30
C GLY A 169 -11.76 31.11 43.05
N TRP A 170 -11.99 31.66 41.85
CA TRP A 170 -11.54 31.08 40.57
C TRP A 170 -10.02 30.93 40.48
N ARG A 171 -9.23 31.74 41.18
CA ARG A 171 -7.77 31.65 41.20
C ARG A 171 -7.26 30.29 41.65
N ARG A 172 -7.99 29.55 42.49
CA ARG A 172 -7.61 28.19 42.89
C ARG A 172 -7.61 27.20 41.72
N ILE A 173 -8.42 27.45 40.70
CA ILE A 173 -8.58 26.64 39.48
C ILE A 173 -7.59 27.12 38.39
N ALA A 174 -7.41 28.44 38.26
CA ALA A 174 -6.66 29.06 37.17
C ALA A 174 -5.18 29.24 37.46
N GLU A 175 -4.77 29.46 38.77
CA GLU A 175 -3.45 29.92 39.12
C GLU A 175 -2.76 29.00 40.15
N TRP A 176 -1.44 28.86 40.02
CA TRP A 176 -0.61 28.20 41.01
C TRP A 176 -0.38 29.09 42.25
N ARG A 177 -0.27 30.40 42.01
CA ARG A 177 -0.10 31.42 43.06
C ARG A 177 -1.41 32.18 43.24
N ALA A 178 -2.37 31.56 43.90
CA ALA A 178 -3.69 32.14 44.16
C ALA A 178 -3.65 33.36 45.11
N ASP A 179 -2.56 33.57 45.80
CA ASP A 179 -2.27 34.71 46.68
C ASP A 179 -1.92 36.00 45.91
N VAL A 180 -1.43 35.87 44.67
CA VAL A 180 -1.02 37.03 43.86
C VAL A 180 -2.24 37.59 43.13
N ALA A 181 -2.56 38.86 43.45
CA ALA A 181 -3.64 39.58 42.75
C ALA A 181 -3.23 39.95 41.32
N PRO A 182 -4.17 40.00 40.39
CA PRO A 182 -3.92 40.47 39.02
C PRO A 182 -3.33 41.88 39.01
N GLY A 183 -2.21 42.07 38.28
CA GLY A 183 -1.59 43.38 38.12
C GLY A 183 -2.49 44.40 37.44
N ARG A 184 -2.22 45.69 37.60
CA ARG A 184 -2.96 46.79 36.96
C ARG A 184 -2.51 47.03 35.51
N VAL A 185 -2.44 45.97 34.69
CA VAL A 185 -2.23 46.14 33.26
C VAL A 185 -3.58 46.41 32.61
N HIS A 186 -3.65 47.39 31.71
CA HIS A 186 -4.85 47.68 30.92
C HIS A 186 -4.79 46.90 29.59
N PRO A 187 -5.20 45.63 29.57
CA PRO A 187 -5.25 44.87 28.33
C PRO A 187 -6.39 45.38 27.44
N VAL A 188 -6.34 45.07 26.14
CA VAL A 188 -7.47 45.24 25.26
C VAL A 188 -8.71 44.55 25.88
N SER A 189 -9.85 45.23 25.80
CA SER A 189 -11.10 44.75 26.42
C SER A 189 -11.39 43.30 26.00
N TRP A 190 -11.85 42.44 26.92
CA TRP A 190 -12.28 41.08 26.60
C TRP A 190 -13.38 41.01 25.55
N ARG A 191 -14.22 42.07 25.47
CA ARG A 191 -15.24 42.18 24.43
C ARG A 191 -14.66 42.20 23.00
N VAL A 192 -13.38 42.53 22.85
CA VAL A 192 -12.65 42.51 21.58
C VAL A 192 -11.73 41.26 21.51
N GLN A 193 -10.99 40.96 22.58
CA GLN A 193 -10.05 39.82 22.61
C GLN A 193 -10.79 38.47 22.47
N GLY A 194 -11.87 38.24 23.19
CA GLY A 194 -12.60 36.99 23.21
C GLY A 194 -13.13 36.59 21.82
N PRO A 195 -13.94 37.47 21.18
CA PRO A 195 -14.41 37.18 19.82
C PRO A 195 -13.29 37.03 18.79
N ALA A 196 -12.19 37.81 18.89
CA ALA A 196 -11.07 37.68 17.97
C ALA A 196 -10.36 36.32 18.11
N LEU A 197 -10.05 35.89 19.33
CA LEU A 197 -9.42 34.59 19.59
C LEU A 197 -10.33 33.42 19.18
N PHE A 198 -11.62 33.53 19.48
CA PHE A 198 -12.61 32.53 19.08
C PHE A 198 -12.78 32.47 17.56
N GLY A 199 -12.84 33.65 16.89
CA GLY A 199 -12.90 33.73 15.43
C GLY A 199 -11.68 33.11 14.74
N ILE A 200 -10.47 33.35 15.26
CA ILE A 200 -9.25 32.70 14.77
C ILE A 200 -9.32 31.19 14.96
N ALA A 201 -9.78 30.72 16.11
CA ALA A 201 -9.94 29.28 16.37
C ALA A 201 -10.94 28.63 15.38
N LEU A 202 -12.10 29.28 15.14
CA LEU A 202 -13.07 28.82 14.16
C LEU A 202 -12.50 28.82 12.74
N LEU A 203 -11.76 29.88 12.37
CA LEU A 203 -11.13 29.95 11.05
C LEU A 203 -10.15 28.79 10.84
N VAL A 204 -9.28 28.52 11.82
CA VAL A 204 -8.33 27.38 11.77
C VAL A 204 -9.07 26.04 11.70
N PHE A 205 -10.12 25.88 12.52
CA PHE A 205 -10.93 24.66 12.52
C PHE A 205 -11.56 24.41 11.14
N PHE A 206 -12.25 25.39 10.57
CA PHE A 206 -12.89 25.24 9.27
C PHE A 206 -11.90 25.17 8.11
N LEU A 207 -10.74 25.83 8.21
CA LEU A 207 -9.69 25.71 7.21
C LEU A 207 -9.14 24.28 7.18
N VAL A 208 -8.81 23.71 8.33
CA VAL A 208 -8.29 22.34 8.44
C VAL A 208 -9.36 21.32 8.05
N ALA A 209 -10.58 21.46 8.54
CA ALA A 209 -11.69 20.58 8.16
C ALA A 209 -12.05 20.71 6.67
N GLY A 210 -11.99 21.92 6.10
CA GLY A 210 -12.23 22.18 4.68
C GLY A 210 -11.12 21.63 3.79
N LEU A 211 -9.85 21.79 4.16
CA LEU A 211 -8.72 21.19 3.47
C LEU A 211 -8.81 19.65 3.53
N HIS A 212 -9.11 19.11 4.69
CA HIS A 212 -9.28 17.65 4.85
C HIS A 212 -10.45 17.12 4.01
N SER A 213 -11.60 17.81 4.00
CA SER A 213 -12.75 17.40 3.18
C SER A 213 -12.56 17.63 1.68
N SER A 214 -11.72 18.57 1.26
CA SER A 214 -11.36 18.78 -0.15
C SER A 214 -10.28 17.78 -0.64
N LEU A 215 -9.48 17.25 0.27
CA LEU A 215 -8.51 16.18 -0.01
C LEU A 215 -9.15 14.78 0.10
N ASN A 216 -10.19 14.64 0.92
CA ASN A 216 -10.99 13.43 1.02
C ASN A 216 -12.22 13.54 0.13
N VAL A 217 -12.10 13.11 -1.11
CA VAL A 217 -13.27 12.72 -1.89
C VAL A 217 -13.94 11.60 -1.10
N ARG A 218 -15.19 11.81 -0.75
CA ARG A 218 -16.02 10.95 0.11
C ARG A 218 -15.89 9.50 -0.31
N PRO A 219 -15.43 8.58 0.54
CA PRO A 219 -15.51 7.16 0.22
C PRO A 219 -16.99 6.83 -0.01
N PRO A 220 -17.31 5.96 -0.98
CA PRO A 220 -18.69 5.54 -1.21
C PRO A 220 -19.26 4.99 0.09
N THR A 221 -20.53 5.34 0.38
CA THR A 221 -21.25 4.81 1.56
C THR A 221 -21.19 3.28 1.55
N PRO A 222 -21.12 2.61 2.71
CA PRO A 222 -21.02 1.15 2.79
C PRO A 222 -22.09 0.37 2.00
N ALA A 223 -23.24 0.98 1.72
CA ALA A 223 -24.27 0.39 0.87
C ALA A 223 -23.93 0.41 -0.65
N ALA A 224 -23.09 1.35 -1.09
CA ALA A 224 -22.57 1.37 -2.47
C ALA A 224 -21.30 0.50 -2.60
N ALA A 225 -20.53 0.32 -1.51
CA ALA A 225 -19.38 -0.59 -1.50
C ALA A 225 -19.80 -2.07 -1.54
N ALA A 226 -21.03 -2.42 -1.14
CA ALA A 226 -21.55 -3.78 -1.27
C ALA A 226 -21.92 -4.16 -2.73
N ALA A 227 -21.97 -3.18 -3.64
CA ALA A 227 -22.09 -3.39 -5.09
C ALA A 227 -20.75 -3.20 -5.83
N ALA A 228 -19.68 -2.85 -5.13
CA ALA A 228 -18.34 -2.80 -5.72
C ALA A 228 -17.86 -4.22 -5.98
N VAL A 229 -17.77 -4.51 -7.25
CA VAL A 229 -17.12 -5.60 -7.95
C VAL A 229 -16.23 -6.42 -7.02
N SER A 230 -16.53 -7.71 -6.97
CA SER A 230 -15.55 -8.71 -6.55
C SER A 230 -14.21 -8.34 -7.15
N PRO A 231 -13.12 -8.29 -6.37
CA PRO A 231 -11.81 -8.09 -6.97
C PRO A 231 -11.71 -9.02 -8.17
N LEU A 232 -11.21 -8.52 -9.29
CA LEU A 232 -10.84 -9.31 -10.44
C LEU A 232 -9.89 -10.36 -9.92
N SER A 233 -10.46 -11.49 -9.53
CA SER A 233 -9.80 -12.32 -8.56
C SER A 233 -8.72 -13.11 -9.25
N LEU A 234 -7.64 -13.35 -8.52
CA LEU A 234 -6.72 -14.49 -8.61
C LEU A 234 -7.36 -15.81 -9.10
N ALA A 235 -8.67 -15.89 -9.12
CA ALA A 235 -9.48 -17.06 -9.40
C ALA A 235 -10.10 -17.10 -10.78
N SER A 236 -9.59 -16.38 -11.79
CA SER A 236 -9.92 -16.80 -13.12
C SER A 236 -9.25 -18.14 -13.37
N THR A 237 -10.02 -19.20 -13.21
CA THR A 237 -9.60 -20.59 -13.49
C THR A 237 -9.45 -20.84 -14.99
N LYS A 238 -9.80 -19.88 -15.84
CA LYS A 238 -9.63 -19.97 -17.28
C LYS A 238 -8.29 -19.34 -17.67
N PRO A 239 -7.42 -20.04 -18.41
CA PRO A 239 -6.20 -19.48 -18.97
C PRO A 239 -6.49 -18.32 -19.92
N VAL A 240 -5.56 -17.38 -20.03
CA VAL A 240 -5.60 -16.33 -21.05
C VAL A 240 -5.53 -16.97 -22.43
N GLU A 241 -6.46 -16.64 -23.31
CA GLU A 241 -6.57 -17.28 -24.64
C GLU A 241 -5.36 -16.96 -25.53
N LYS A 242 -4.87 -15.72 -25.48
CA LYS A 242 -3.71 -15.24 -26.25
C LYS A 242 -2.86 -14.32 -25.38
N ALA A 243 -1.56 -14.61 -25.28
CA ALA A 243 -0.60 -13.70 -24.65
C ALA A 243 -0.06 -12.71 -25.67
N HIS A 244 0.32 -11.51 -25.18
CA HIS A 244 1.10 -10.56 -25.96
C HIS A 244 2.46 -11.18 -26.32
N ASP A 245 2.92 -11.00 -27.56
CA ASP A 245 4.24 -11.46 -27.98
C ASP A 245 5.32 -10.56 -27.33
N ALA A 246 6.09 -11.14 -26.42
CA ALA A 246 7.17 -10.44 -25.73
C ALA A 246 8.48 -10.43 -26.52
N SER A 247 8.58 -11.12 -27.65
CA SER A 247 9.82 -11.20 -28.42
C SER A 247 10.26 -9.81 -28.90
N LEU A 248 11.55 -9.49 -28.76
CA LEU A 248 12.11 -8.27 -29.32
C LEU A 248 11.99 -8.32 -30.86
N PRO A 249 11.32 -7.35 -31.51
CA PRO A 249 11.21 -7.32 -32.95
C PRO A 249 12.60 -7.23 -33.62
N PRO A 250 12.75 -7.64 -34.88
CA PRO A 250 13.99 -7.44 -35.61
C PRO A 250 14.41 -5.97 -35.63
N LEU A 251 15.72 -5.74 -35.55
CA LEU A 251 16.29 -4.39 -35.65
C LEU A 251 15.96 -3.80 -37.03
N ALA A 252 15.43 -2.58 -37.04
CA ALA A 252 15.12 -1.87 -38.27
C ALA A 252 16.42 -1.58 -39.06
N PRO A 253 16.46 -1.89 -40.39
CA PRO A 253 17.64 -1.67 -41.21
C PRO A 253 17.84 -0.19 -41.57
N GLY A 254 19.05 0.16 -42.05
CA GLY A 254 19.38 1.51 -42.55
C GLY A 254 19.76 2.50 -41.47
N ASP A 255 19.95 3.77 -41.88
CA ASP A 255 20.34 4.88 -41.00
C ASP A 255 19.12 5.69 -40.52
N SER A 256 17.95 5.43 -41.09
CA SER A 256 16.66 6.01 -40.67
C SER A 256 15.58 4.97 -40.65
N VAL A 257 14.61 5.18 -39.76
CA VAL A 257 13.47 4.31 -39.51
C VAL A 257 12.20 5.14 -39.51
N ASP A 258 11.21 4.73 -40.33
CA ASP A 258 9.91 5.36 -40.36
C ASP A 258 8.98 4.63 -39.37
N VAL A 259 8.42 5.37 -38.42
CA VAL A 259 7.54 4.88 -37.35
C VAL A 259 6.18 5.54 -37.52
N HIS A 260 5.16 4.72 -37.76
CA HIS A 260 3.77 5.17 -37.83
C HIS A 260 3.00 4.69 -36.60
N ILE A 261 2.48 5.61 -35.83
CA ILE A 261 1.68 5.31 -34.63
C ILE A 261 0.33 6.00 -34.74
N GLU A 262 -0.72 5.28 -34.45
CA GLU A 262 -2.08 5.78 -34.40
C GLU A 262 -2.63 5.61 -32.98
N SER A 263 -3.25 6.64 -32.43
CA SER A 263 -4.05 6.46 -31.21
C SER A 263 -5.48 6.09 -31.57
N THR A 264 -6.06 5.16 -30.83
CA THR A 264 -7.40 4.63 -31.05
C THR A 264 -8.07 4.33 -29.71
N ASP A 265 -9.41 4.36 -29.72
CA ASP A 265 -10.22 3.88 -28.61
C ASP A 265 -10.66 2.44 -28.93
N THR A 266 -10.23 1.47 -28.11
CA THR A 266 -10.54 0.06 -28.38
C THR A 266 -10.75 -0.73 -27.10
N SER A 267 -11.40 -1.89 -27.21
CA SER A 267 -11.51 -2.82 -26.09
C SER A 267 -10.33 -3.79 -26.12
N VAL A 268 -9.64 -3.94 -24.99
CA VAL A 268 -8.51 -4.86 -24.80
C VAL A 268 -8.79 -5.81 -23.65
N ALA A 269 -8.34 -7.05 -23.77
CA ALA A 269 -8.34 -7.97 -22.62
C ALA A 269 -7.27 -7.54 -21.62
N ILE A 270 -7.62 -7.43 -20.33
CA ILE A 270 -6.70 -7.09 -19.24
C ILE A 270 -6.48 -8.25 -18.27
N ALA A 271 -7.42 -9.19 -18.24
CA ALA A 271 -7.34 -10.45 -17.51
C ALA A 271 -8.21 -11.48 -18.24
N SER A 272 -8.16 -12.76 -17.82
CA SER A 272 -8.98 -13.79 -18.42
C SER A 272 -10.48 -13.49 -18.27
N GLY A 273 -11.15 -13.26 -19.41
CA GLY A 273 -12.58 -12.95 -19.48
C GLY A 273 -12.95 -11.54 -19.05
N VAL A 274 -11.99 -10.62 -18.93
CA VAL A 274 -12.19 -9.22 -18.58
C VAL A 274 -11.69 -8.32 -19.70
N GLU A 275 -12.58 -7.49 -20.21
CA GLU A 275 -12.32 -6.49 -21.24
C GLU A 275 -12.22 -5.10 -20.61
N TYR A 276 -11.42 -4.23 -21.21
CA TYR A 276 -11.24 -2.85 -20.76
C TYR A 276 -11.33 -1.89 -21.94
N GLN A 277 -12.12 -0.83 -21.81
CA GLN A 277 -12.22 0.24 -22.78
C GLN A 277 -10.99 1.14 -22.70
N ALA A 278 -9.97 0.82 -23.47
CA ALA A 278 -8.67 1.48 -23.43
C ALA A 278 -8.54 2.59 -24.47
N TRP A 279 -7.63 3.51 -24.21
CA TRP A 279 -6.99 4.35 -25.22
C TRP A 279 -5.65 3.72 -25.55
N THR A 280 -5.37 3.52 -26.83
CA THR A 280 -4.24 2.70 -27.22
C THR A 280 -3.34 3.38 -28.23
N PHE A 281 -2.13 2.88 -28.39
CA PHE A 281 -1.29 3.11 -29.55
C PHE A 281 -1.29 1.81 -30.38
N GLY A 282 -1.84 1.88 -31.62
CA GLY A 282 -1.85 0.73 -32.54
C GLY A 282 -2.73 -0.43 -32.08
N ASP A 283 -3.90 -0.15 -31.50
CA ASP A 283 -4.94 -1.11 -31.08
C ASP A 283 -4.49 -2.14 -30.04
N SER A 284 -3.41 -1.87 -29.31
CA SER A 284 -2.86 -2.77 -28.28
C SER A 284 -2.34 -2.05 -27.05
N VAL A 285 -2.26 -2.76 -25.94
CA VAL A 285 -1.61 -2.31 -24.69
C VAL A 285 -0.66 -3.42 -24.19
N PRO A 286 0.64 -3.12 -24.10
CA PRO A 286 1.31 -1.91 -24.55
C PRO A 286 1.21 -1.72 -26.07
N GLY A 287 1.46 -0.50 -26.53
CA GLY A 287 1.62 -0.19 -27.95
C GLY A 287 2.81 -0.90 -28.58
N PRO A 288 2.99 -0.82 -29.91
CA PRO A 288 4.04 -1.54 -30.65
C PRO A 288 5.43 -1.30 -30.10
N VAL A 289 6.25 -2.35 -30.01
CA VAL A 289 7.66 -2.24 -29.66
C VAL A 289 8.44 -1.70 -30.87
N ILE A 290 9.16 -0.59 -30.67
CA ILE A 290 10.05 0.01 -31.67
C ILE A 290 11.47 -0.43 -31.36
N HIS A 291 12.20 -1.02 -32.35
CA HIS A 291 13.57 -1.48 -32.17
C HIS A 291 14.52 -0.79 -33.15
N VAL A 292 15.40 0.04 -32.63
CA VAL A 292 16.38 0.82 -33.37
C VAL A 292 17.77 0.71 -32.73
N ARG A 293 18.77 1.26 -33.36
CA ARG A 293 20.12 1.36 -32.80
C ARG A 293 20.55 2.81 -32.58
N GLN A 294 21.53 2.98 -31.74
CA GLN A 294 22.15 4.26 -31.46
C GLN A 294 22.65 4.91 -32.77
N GLY A 295 22.30 6.16 -32.98
CA GLY A 295 22.66 6.95 -34.16
C GLY A 295 21.61 6.92 -35.28
N GLN A 296 20.65 6.01 -35.30
CA GLN A 296 19.58 6.02 -36.31
C GLN A 296 18.65 7.24 -36.11
N THR A 297 18.17 7.77 -37.23
CA THR A 297 17.12 8.78 -37.24
C THR A 297 15.75 8.09 -37.20
N VAL A 298 14.93 8.43 -36.25
CA VAL A 298 13.55 7.95 -36.13
C VAL A 298 12.63 9.02 -36.69
N ASN A 299 11.95 8.72 -37.78
CA ASN A 299 10.96 9.57 -38.42
C ASN A 299 9.57 9.14 -37.91
N VAL A 300 8.95 9.94 -37.10
CA VAL A 300 7.65 9.63 -36.49
C VAL A 300 6.54 10.28 -37.26
N THR A 301 5.55 9.50 -37.67
CA THR A 301 4.23 9.97 -38.10
C THR A 301 3.23 9.52 -37.05
N TYR A 302 2.67 10.48 -36.34
CA TYR A 302 1.64 10.23 -35.34
C TYR A 302 0.29 10.75 -35.83
N THR A 303 -0.77 9.92 -35.74
CA THR A 303 -2.14 10.27 -36.11
C THR A 303 -3.09 9.97 -34.96
N ASN A 304 -3.86 10.96 -34.55
CA ASN A 304 -4.91 10.77 -33.56
C ASN A 304 -6.22 10.32 -34.22
N LYS A 305 -6.54 9.04 -34.08
CA LYS A 305 -7.84 8.44 -34.49
C LYS A 305 -8.78 8.20 -33.31
N GLY A 306 -8.38 8.60 -32.10
CA GLY A 306 -9.21 8.53 -30.90
C GLY A 306 -10.32 9.57 -30.88
N THR A 307 -11.11 9.58 -29.83
CA THR A 307 -12.26 10.48 -29.66
C THR A 307 -11.93 11.78 -28.90
N MET A 308 -10.72 11.88 -28.32
CA MET A 308 -10.25 13.04 -27.59
C MET A 308 -8.83 13.45 -27.99
N GLU A 309 -8.32 14.54 -27.42
CA GLU A 309 -6.97 15.01 -27.68
C GLU A 309 -5.94 14.06 -27.09
N HIS A 310 -4.89 13.72 -27.86
CA HIS A 310 -3.80 12.87 -27.48
C HIS A 310 -2.48 13.41 -28.01
N SER A 311 -1.37 13.02 -27.38
CA SER A 311 -0.01 13.34 -27.82
C SER A 311 0.89 12.10 -27.78
N LEU A 312 2.14 12.22 -28.24
CA LEU A 312 3.10 11.13 -28.25
C LEU A 312 4.47 11.62 -27.83
N ASP A 313 4.92 11.20 -26.64
CA ASP A 313 6.20 11.53 -26.02
C ASP A 313 7.12 10.31 -26.05
N PHE A 314 8.41 10.51 -26.42
CA PHE A 314 9.45 9.49 -26.40
C PHE A 314 10.54 9.83 -25.38
N HIS A 315 10.72 9.02 -24.34
CA HIS A 315 11.80 9.19 -23.37
C HIS A 315 13.20 9.02 -23.99
N SER A 316 13.32 8.37 -25.15
CA SER A 316 14.56 8.23 -25.91
C SER A 316 14.95 9.46 -26.74
N ALA A 317 14.05 10.42 -26.91
CA ALA A 317 14.26 11.60 -27.75
C ALA A 317 14.78 12.78 -26.94
N ILE A 318 15.81 13.45 -27.46
CA ILE A 318 16.30 14.71 -26.89
C ILE A 318 15.78 15.84 -27.79
N THR A 319 14.57 16.32 -27.49
CA THR A 319 13.87 17.32 -28.27
C THR A 319 12.97 18.21 -27.38
N PRO A 320 12.73 19.47 -27.77
CA PRO A 320 11.80 20.34 -27.01
C PRO A 320 10.36 19.83 -27.09
N PRO A 321 9.72 19.50 -25.94
CA PRO A 321 8.38 18.91 -25.94
C PRO A 321 7.31 19.78 -26.63
N ASN A 322 7.39 21.10 -26.45
CA ASN A 322 6.45 22.06 -27.05
C ASN A 322 6.49 22.12 -28.59
N LEU A 323 7.50 21.49 -29.23
CA LEU A 323 7.60 21.44 -30.70
C LEU A 323 7.19 20.11 -31.29
N HIS A 324 7.35 19.00 -30.52
CA HIS A 324 7.19 17.65 -31.06
C HIS A 324 6.14 16.81 -30.33
N TYR A 325 5.67 17.23 -29.16
CA TYR A 325 4.69 16.49 -28.37
C TYR A 325 3.40 17.27 -28.20
N ALA A 326 3.02 18.01 -29.28
CA ALA A 326 1.77 18.76 -29.28
C ALA A 326 0.56 17.83 -29.16
N GLU A 327 -0.45 18.30 -28.45
CA GLU A 327 -1.74 17.63 -28.39
C GLU A 327 -2.44 17.73 -29.75
N LEU A 328 -2.81 16.59 -30.31
CA LEU A 328 -3.54 16.50 -31.56
C LEU A 328 -5.02 16.24 -31.28
N LYS A 329 -5.87 16.97 -31.97
CA LYS A 329 -7.32 16.71 -31.97
C LYS A 329 -7.64 15.44 -32.78
N PRO A 330 -8.83 14.82 -32.56
CA PRO A 330 -9.30 13.75 -33.39
C PRO A 330 -9.19 14.05 -34.90
N GLY A 331 -8.54 13.16 -35.63
CA GLY A 331 -8.29 13.27 -37.07
C GLY A 331 -7.03 14.05 -37.46
N GLU A 332 -6.34 14.70 -36.53
CA GLU A 332 -5.10 15.41 -36.82
C GLU A 332 -3.89 14.47 -36.84
N SER A 333 -2.87 14.85 -37.61
CA SER A 333 -1.59 14.15 -37.71
C SER A 333 -0.43 15.11 -37.63
N MET A 334 0.70 14.62 -37.11
CA MET A 334 1.96 15.35 -37.13
C MET A 334 3.13 14.44 -37.51
N THR A 335 4.18 15.02 -38.05
CA THR A 335 5.45 14.35 -38.34
C THR A 335 6.60 15.10 -37.68
N TYR A 336 7.53 14.35 -37.10
CA TYR A 336 8.79 14.89 -36.60
C TYR A 336 9.86 13.80 -36.62
N SER A 337 11.11 14.21 -36.44
CA SER A 337 12.23 13.26 -36.42
C SER A 337 13.15 13.55 -35.27
N PHE A 338 13.75 12.52 -34.73
CA PHE A 338 14.82 12.62 -33.74
C PHE A 338 15.89 11.57 -34.00
N VAL A 339 17.13 11.83 -33.52
CA VAL A 339 18.20 10.84 -33.54
C VAL A 339 18.21 10.09 -32.24
N ALA A 340 18.17 8.77 -32.27
CA ALA A 340 18.30 7.89 -31.11
C ALA A 340 19.75 7.93 -30.56
N LYS A 341 20.05 8.94 -29.76
CA LYS A 341 21.44 9.22 -29.31
C LYS A 341 21.90 8.36 -28.15
N VAL A 342 20.96 7.95 -27.27
CA VAL A 342 21.25 7.24 -26.05
C VAL A 342 20.74 5.82 -26.18
N PRO A 343 21.58 4.79 -25.96
CA PRO A 343 21.11 3.40 -25.95
C PRO A 343 20.29 3.14 -24.68
N GLY A 344 19.28 2.25 -24.78
CA GLY A 344 18.45 1.92 -23.64
C GLY A 344 17.16 1.24 -23.98
N ALA A 345 16.40 0.91 -22.94
CA ALA A 345 15.02 0.52 -23.00
C ALA A 345 14.17 1.69 -22.48
N PHE A 346 13.37 2.30 -23.33
CA PHE A 346 12.66 3.52 -22.98
C PHE A 346 11.16 3.39 -23.17
N LEU A 347 10.44 4.12 -22.34
CA LEU A 347 9.01 4.32 -22.49
C LEU A 347 8.72 5.34 -23.61
N TYR A 348 7.62 5.13 -24.35
CA TYR A 348 6.89 6.20 -25.00
C TYR A 348 5.45 6.20 -24.51
N HIS A 349 4.84 7.37 -24.40
CA HIS A 349 3.49 7.50 -23.81
C HIS A 349 2.76 8.76 -24.28
N CYS A 350 1.47 8.85 -23.95
CA CYS A 350 0.73 10.09 -24.11
C CYS A 350 1.06 11.09 -23.01
N GLY A 351 1.41 12.33 -23.39
CA GLY A 351 1.71 13.43 -22.47
C GLY A 351 0.55 14.43 -22.27
N THR A 352 -0.62 14.18 -22.82
CA THR A 352 -1.79 15.04 -22.70
C THR A 352 -2.32 15.04 -21.24
N PRO A 353 -2.57 16.22 -20.64
CA PRO A 353 -3.17 16.29 -19.30
C PRO A 353 -4.63 15.81 -19.24
N PRO A 354 -5.00 15.10 -18.17
CA PRO A 354 -4.17 14.64 -17.06
C PRO A 354 -3.37 13.38 -17.43
N VAL A 355 -2.04 13.50 -17.50
CA VAL A 355 -1.13 12.44 -17.98
C VAL A 355 -1.36 11.11 -17.28
N LEU A 356 -1.62 11.14 -15.97
CA LEU A 356 -1.97 9.96 -15.16
C LEU A 356 -3.14 9.16 -15.76
N LEU A 357 -4.19 9.86 -16.24
CA LEU A 357 -5.35 9.20 -16.83
C LEU A 357 -5.00 8.54 -18.17
N HIS A 358 -4.20 9.22 -19.01
CA HIS A 358 -3.85 8.71 -20.34
C HIS A 358 -2.95 7.47 -20.26
N ILE A 359 -1.90 7.51 -19.43
CA ILE A 359 -1.03 6.34 -19.20
C ILE A 359 -1.83 5.22 -18.54
N GLY A 360 -2.56 5.52 -17.45
CA GLY A 360 -3.36 4.53 -16.73
C GLY A 360 -4.52 3.94 -17.55
N ASN A 361 -4.85 4.57 -18.70
CA ASN A 361 -5.86 4.04 -19.64
C ASN A 361 -5.25 3.26 -20.83
N GLY A 362 -3.91 3.02 -20.81
CA GLY A 362 -3.25 2.12 -21.76
C GLY A 362 -2.33 2.81 -22.79
N MET A 363 -2.17 4.13 -22.74
CA MET A 363 -1.41 4.88 -23.74
C MET A 363 0.09 4.92 -23.46
N TYR A 364 0.74 3.77 -23.60
CA TYR A 364 2.19 3.61 -23.47
C TYR A 364 2.70 2.44 -24.31
N GLY A 365 4.02 2.44 -24.57
CA GLY A 365 4.72 1.37 -25.26
C GLY A 365 6.24 1.50 -25.07
N ALA A 366 7.00 0.65 -25.74
CA ALA A 366 8.45 0.54 -25.58
C ALA A 366 9.21 0.91 -26.86
N ILE A 367 10.31 1.66 -26.71
CA ILE A 367 11.35 1.82 -27.73
C ILE A 367 12.68 1.30 -27.18
N ILE A 368 13.27 0.35 -27.90
CA ILE A 368 14.58 -0.22 -27.60
C ILE A 368 15.62 0.39 -28.54
N VAL A 369 16.66 0.98 -27.97
CA VAL A 369 17.79 1.56 -28.69
C VAL A 369 19.03 0.72 -28.39
N ASP A 370 19.44 -0.11 -29.33
CA ASP A 370 20.66 -0.91 -29.20
C ASP A 370 21.91 -0.01 -29.18
N PRO A 371 22.89 -0.29 -28.30
CA PRO A 371 24.13 0.47 -28.28
C PRO A 371 24.96 0.28 -29.54
N ALA A 372 25.74 1.30 -29.91
CA ALA A 372 26.67 1.26 -31.08
C ALA A 372 27.66 0.09 -30.96
N THR A 373 28.14 -0.21 -29.76
CA THR A 373 28.86 -1.46 -29.46
C THR A 373 27.87 -2.46 -28.91
N PRO A 374 27.52 -3.51 -29.69
CA PRO A 374 26.49 -4.46 -29.28
C PRO A 374 26.77 -5.10 -27.90
N LEU A 375 25.75 -5.31 -27.10
CA LEU A 375 25.83 -6.14 -25.91
C LEU A 375 26.21 -7.58 -26.31
N PRO A 376 26.73 -8.41 -25.38
CA PRO A 376 27.01 -9.81 -25.67
C PRO A 376 25.75 -10.49 -26.25
N PRO A 377 25.91 -11.37 -27.29
CA PRO A 377 24.74 -11.97 -27.94
C PRO A 377 23.86 -12.75 -26.95
N ALA A 378 22.55 -12.60 -27.09
CA ALA A 378 21.54 -13.37 -26.38
C ALA A 378 20.83 -14.30 -27.36
N SER A 379 20.45 -15.48 -26.87
CA SER A 379 19.73 -16.45 -27.68
C SER A 379 18.23 -16.16 -27.76
N GLU A 380 17.71 -15.54 -26.68
CA GLU A 380 16.33 -15.06 -26.58
C GLU A 380 16.34 -13.64 -26.03
N SER A 381 15.50 -12.78 -26.58
CA SER A 381 15.34 -11.40 -26.14
C SER A 381 13.84 -11.08 -26.00
N TYR A 382 13.47 -10.64 -24.81
CA TYR A 382 12.07 -10.32 -24.45
C TYR A 382 11.96 -8.87 -24.01
N VAL A 383 10.87 -8.22 -24.43
CA VAL A 383 10.46 -6.87 -23.97
C VAL A 383 9.27 -7.01 -23.04
N ILE A 384 9.42 -6.58 -21.82
CA ILE A 384 8.39 -6.62 -20.78
C ILE A 384 8.11 -5.20 -20.33
N VAL A 385 6.87 -4.78 -20.42
CA VAL A 385 6.39 -3.52 -19.86
C VAL A 385 5.51 -3.85 -18.66
N GLN A 386 5.92 -3.49 -17.45
CA GLN A 386 5.04 -3.54 -16.28
C GLN A 386 4.14 -2.31 -16.28
N SER A 387 2.90 -2.49 -15.89
CA SER A 387 1.92 -1.41 -15.77
C SER A 387 0.77 -1.79 -14.85
N GLU A 388 -0.14 -0.84 -14.65
CA GLU A 388 -1.22 -0.97 -13.68
C GLU A 388 -2.58 -0.70 -14.34
N TRP A 389 -3.60 -1.46 -13.93
CA TRP A 389 -4.99 -1.19 -14.28
C TRP A 389 -5.79 -0.75 -13.06
N TYR A 390 -6.48 0.36 -13.21
CA TYR A 390 -7.37 0.95 -12.21
C TYR A 390 -8.77 0.98 -12.77
N THR A 391 -9.62 0.05 -12.35
CA THR A 391 -10.83 -0.28 -13.07
C THR A 391 -12.11 0.06 -12.33
N GLN A 392 -13.13 0.46 -13.08
CA GLN A 392 -14.52 0.45 -12.65
C GLN A 392 -15.38 -0.27 -13.69
N GLN A 393 -16.41 -0.95 -13.27
CA GLN A 393 -17.29 -1.68 -14.15
C GLN A 393 -18.16 -0.73 -15.00
N ILE A 394 -18.14 -0.89 -16.31
CA ILE A 394 -19.05 -0.21 -17.23
C ILE A 394 -20.31 -1.08 -17.45
N SER A 395 -20.13 -2.32 -17.90
CA SER A 395 -21.22 -3.27 -18.09
C SER A 395 -20.69 -4.70 -18.24
N GLY A 396 -21.35 -5.70 -17.66
CA GLY A 396 -20.94 -7.10 -17.80
C GLY A 396 -19.49 -7.32 -17.35
N ASN A 397 -18.65 -7.79 -18.29
CA ASN A 397 -17.20 -7.96 -18.09
C ASN A 397 -16.36 -6.79 -18.65
N LEU A 398 -17.00 -5.73 -19.14
CA LEU A 398 -16.33 -4.54 -19.65
C LEU A 398 -16.06 -3.56 -18.53
N MET A 399 -14.80 -3.20 -18.37
CA MET A 399 -14.28 -2.24 -17.41
C MET A 399 -13.88 -0.93 -18.10
N GLY A 400 -13.74 0.13 -17.32
CA GLY A 400 -13.20 1.41 -17.75
C GLY A 400 -12.33 2.02 -16.65
N PRO A 401 -11.75 3.22 -16.88
CA PRO A 401 -10.83 3.86 -15.95
C PRO A 401 -11.51 4.33 -14.66
N ASP A 402 -10.89 4.05 -13.53
CA ASP A 402 -11.21 4.65 -12.24
C ASP A 402 -10.10 5.64 -11.86
N PHE A 403 -10.32 6.90 -12.18
CA PHE A 403 -9.33 7.96 -11.94
C PHE A 403 -9.07 8.22 -10.45
N GLN A 404 -10.03 7.93 -9.58
CA GLN A 404 -9.83 8.05 -8.14
C GLN A 404 -8.86 6.98 -7.64
N LYS A 405 -9.03 5.72 -8.04
CA LYS A 405 -8.08 4.66 -7.72
C LYS A 405 -6.68 4.96 -8.25
N MET A 406 -6.56 5.54 -9.47
CA MET A 406 -5.27 5.99 -10.02
C MET A 406 -4.58 7.00 -9.10
N ARG A 407 -5.32 8.01 -8.61
CA ARG A 407 -4.78 9.01 -7.70
C ARG A 407 -4.43 8.47 -6.30
N GLU A 408 -5.07 7.40 -5.90
CA GLU A 408 -4.87 6.72 -4.61
C GLU A 408 -3.83 5.59 -4.70
N GLU A 409 -3.24 5.38 -5.89
CA GLU A 409 -2.25 4.33 -6.16
C GLU A 409 -2.75 2.93 -5.77
N ARG A 410 -4.05 2.66 -6.02
CA ARG A 410 -4.72 1.40 -5.68
C ARG A 410 -5.18 0.66 -6.94
N PRO A 411 -4.26 -0.01 -7.67
CA PRO A 411 -4.61 -0.76 -8.85
C PRO A 411 -5.44 -2.00 -8.51
N ASP A 412 -6.28 -2.41 -9.45
CA ASP A 412 -6.97 -3.69 -9.39
C ASP A 412 -6.10 -4.81 -9.97
N GLU A 413 -5.25 -4.48 -10.96
CA GLU A 413 -4.28 -5.40 -11.56
C GLU A 413 -2.93 -4.70 -11.73
N VAL A 414 -1.84 -5.44 -11.52
CA VAL A 414 -0.46 -5.07 -11.92
C VAL A 414 0.01 -6.13 -12.90
N VAL A 415 0.42 -5.71 -14.09
CA VAL A 415 0.51 -6.62 -15.23
C VAL A 415 1.85 -6.50 -15.97
N PHE A 416 2.27 -7.59 -16.60
CA PHE A 416 3.33 -7.58 -17.59
C PHE A 416 2.71 -7.58 -18.99
N ASN A 417 3.04 -6.59 -19.81
CA ASN A 417 2.50 -6.40 -21.16
C ASN A 417 0.96 -6.39 -21.22
N GLY A 418 0.34 -5.65 -20.30
CA GLY A 418 -1.08 -5.28 -20.36
C GLY A 418 -2.08 -6.31 -19.84
N VAL A 419 -1.70 -7.58 -19.61
CA VAL A 419 -2.64 -8.64 -19.24
C VAL A 419 -2.17 -9.41 -18.00
N ALA A 420 -3.03 -9.52 -16.99
CA ALA A 420 -2.74 -10.23 -15.75
C ALA A 420 -2.46 -11.72 -16.01
N PHE A 421 -1.38 -12.23 -15.41
CA PHE A 421 -0.97 -13.65 -15.44
C PHE A 421 -0.71 -14.26 -16.84
N GLN A 422 -0.67 -13.47 -17.91
CA GLN A 422 -0.57 -14.03 -19.26
C GLN A 422 0.66 -14.93 -19.47
N TYR A 423 1.81 -14.55 -18.92
CA TYR A 423 3.02 -15.36 -19.04
C TYR A 423 3.13 -16.47 -17.99
N ARG A 424 2.26 -16.50 -16.97
CA ARG A 424 2.03 -17.68 -16.14
C ARG A 424 1.32 -18.76 -16.97
N ASP A 425 0.30 -18.36 -17.70
CA ASP A 425 -0.56 -19.26 -18.47
C ASP A 425 0.09 -19.64 -19.80
N ARG A 426 0.90 -18.74 -20.40
CA ARG A 426 1.65 -18.92 -21.65
C ARG A 426 3.11 -18.52 -21.45
N PRO A 427 3.94 -19.43 -20.90
CA PRO A 427 5.30 -19.14 -20.51
C PRO A 427 6.19 -18.68 -21.68
N LEU A 428 7.13 -17.78 -21.36
CA LEU A 428 8.27 -17.49 -22.23
C LEU A 428 9.15 -18.74 -22.33
N VAL A 429 9.82 -18.96 -23.45
CA VAL A 429 10.60 -20.19 -23.70
C VAL A 429 12.09 -19.87 -23.77
N ALA A 430 12.92 -20.67 -23.11
CA ALA A 430 14.37 -20.60 -23.22
C ALA A 430 14.99 -21.99 -23.21
N ILE A 431 16.27 -22.10 -23.59
CA ILE A 431 17.05 -23.33 -23.53
C ILE A 431 18.05 -23.23 -22.37
N ALA A 432 18.25 -24.31 -21.63
CA ALA A 432 19.16 -24.36 -20.51
C ALA A 432 20.61 -24.01 -20.93
N GLY A 433 21.22 -23.06 -20.23
CA GLY A 433 22.57 -22.55 -20.52
C GLY A 433 22.63 -21.42 -21.54
N ASP A 434 21.54 -21.11 -22.22
CA ASP A 434 21.47 -19.96 -23.12
C ASP A 434 21.33 -18.66 -22.36
N ARG A 435 21.84 -17.57 -22.94
CA ARG A 435 21.62 -16.22 -22.41
C ARG A 435 20.26 -15.73 -22.84
N ILE A 436 19.45 -15.36 -21.88
CA ILE A 436 18.17 -14.69 -22.03
C ILE A 436 18.39 -13.22 -21.75
N ARG A 437 17.93 -12.33 -22.60
CA ARG A 437 17.92 -10.88 -22.38
C ARG A 437 16.49 -10.39 -22.16
N ILE A 438 16.27 -9.64 -21.09
CA ILE A 438 14.98 -9.04 -20.77
C ILE A 438 15.15 -7.52 -20.75
N TYR A 439 14.44 -6.84 -21.65
CA TYR A 439 14.27 -5.39 -21.65
C TYR A 439 13.03 -5.09 -20.82
N LEU A 440 13.20 -4.65 -19.59
CA LEU A 440 12.10 -4.30 -18.70
C LEU A 440 11.92 -2.79 -18.68
N ILE A 441 10.70 -2.35 -18.93
CA ILE A 441 10.27 -0.96 -18.80
C ILE A 441 9.15 -0.92 -17.76
N ASP A 442 9.25 0.01 -16.83
CA ASP A 442 8.15 0.31 -15.94
C ASP A 442 7.29 1.42 -16.55
N GLY A 443 6.15 1.02 -17.12
CA GLY A 443 5.16 1.93 -17.70
C GLY A 443 4.30 2.62 -16.64
N GLY A 444 4.31 2.12 -15.40
CA GLY A 444 3.54 2.68 -14.29
C GLY A 444 2.03 2.71 -14.56
N PRO A 445 1.32 3.83 -14.24
CA PRO A 445 1.86 5.19 -14.04
C PRO A 445 2.42 5.52 -12.66
N ASN A 446 2.21 4.71 -11.62
CA ASN A 446 2.48 5.09 -10.25
C ASN A 446 3.49 4.19 -9.52
N LEU A 447 3.36 2.86 -9.66
CA LEU A 447 4.05 1.89 -8.82
C LEU A 447 5.39 1.47 -9.43
N TRP A 448 6.32 1.13 -8.55
CA TRP A 448 7.64 0.62 -8.90
C TRP A 448 7.59 -0.89 -9.09
N THR A 449 8.45 -1.43 -9.94
CA THR A 449 8.68 -2.87 -10.00
C THR A 449 9.98 -3.24 -9.29
N SER A 450 9.96 -4.31 -8.51
CA SER A 450 11.15 -4.98 -7.95
C SER A 450 11.34 -6.31 -8.68
N PHE A 451 11.92 -6.26 -9.87
CA PHE A 451 11.96 -7.39 -10.80
C PHE A 451 12.92 -8.48 -10.33
N HIS A 452 12.43 -9.73 -10.32
CA HIS A 452 13.17 -10.91 -9.88
C HIS A 452 12.81 -12.15 -10.71
N VAL A 453 13.77 -13.03 -10.95
CA VAL A 453 13.56 -14.37 -11.50
C VAL A 453 13.82 -15.40 -10.42
N ILE A 454 12.76 -16.03 -9.91
CA ILE A 454 12.84 -16.96 -8.78
C ILE A 454 13.68 -18.18 -9.15
N GLY A 455 14.67 -18.48 -8.30
CA GLY A 455 15.61 -19.59 -8.52
C GLY A 455 16.78 -19.27 -9.45
N SER A 456 16.95 -17.99 -9.82
CA SER A 456 18.06 -17.50 -10.63
C SER A 456 18.62 -16.19 -10.09
N MET A 457 19.70 -15.72 -10.73
CA MET A 457 20.29 -14.40 -10.51
C MET A 457 20.61 -13.80 -11.86
N PHE A 458 20.53 -12.48 -11.97
CA PHE A 458 20.94 -11.76 -13.17
C PHE A 458 22.47 -11.75 -13.28
N ASP A 459 22.99 -12.31 -14.36
CA ASP A 459 24.44 -12.27 -14.65
C ASP A 459 24.90 -10.83 -14.85
N LYS A 460 24.05 -10.04 -15.55
CA LYS A 460 24.24 -8.62 -15.74
C LYS A 460 22.91 -7.87 -15.61
N VAL A 461 23.01 -6.68 -15.03
CA VAL A 461 21.96 -5.66 -15.04
C VAL A 461 22.58 -4.41 -15.65
N TYR A 462 21.98 -3.89 -16.70
CA TYR A 462 22.41 -2.68 -17.39
C TYR A 462 21.37 -1.57 -17.14
N PRO A 463 21.57 -0.70 -16.12
CA PRO A 463 20.72 0.47 -15.96
C PRO A 463 20.78 1.33 -17.23
N ASP A 464 19.64 1.73 -17.77
CA ASP A 464 19.54 2.49 -19.02
C ASP A 464 20.32 1.86 -20.22
N ALA A 465 20.47 0.52 -20.21
CA ALA A 465 21.32 -0.25 -21.15
C ALA A 465 22.78 0.17 -21.22
N ASP A 466 23.29 0.88 -20.24
CA ASP A 466 24.70 1.31 -20.21
C ASP A 466 25.63 0.15 -19.84
N ALA A 467 26.38 -0.37 -20.82
CA ALA A 467 27.33 -1.45 -20.62
C ALA A 467 28.52 -1.06 -19.71
N SER A 468 28.82 0.22 -19.58
CA SER A 468 29.94 0.72 -18.76
C SER A 468 29.64 0.69 -17.26
N HIS A 469 28.33 0.69 -16.88
CA HIS A 469 27.85 0.65 -15.51
C HIS A 469 27.11 -0.65 -15.18
N ALA A 470 27.41 -1.73 -15.89
CA ALA A 470 26.73 -3.02 -15.68
C ALA A 470 27.03 -3.61 -14.29
N LEU A 471 25.98 -3.90 -13.55
CA LEU A 471 26.05 -4.66 -12.30
C LEU A 471 26.15 -6.17 -12.59
N SER A 472 26.68 -6.95 -11.65
CA SER A 472 26.82 -8.41 -11.81
C SER A 472 26.32 -9.13 -10.58
N GLY A 473 25.69 -10.30 -10.77
CA GLY A 473 25.25 -11.17 -9.67
C GLY A 473 24.14 -10.53 -8.83
N VAL A 474 23.17 -9.90 -9.48
CA VAL A 474 22.06 -9.21 -8.82
C VAL A 474 20.86 -10.16 -8.75
N SER A 475 20.22 -10.29 -7.57
CA SER A 475 19.04 -11.15 -7.41
C SER A 475 17.74 -10.43 -7.79
N THR A 476 17.60 -9.19 -7.36
CA THR A 476 16.41 -8.36 -7.55
C THR A 476 16.84 -6.95 -7.86
N TYR A 477 16.15 -6.28 -8.79
CA TYR A 477 16.48 -4.90 -9.16
C TYR A 477 15.20 -4.06 -9.26
N THR A 478 15.21 -2.89 -8.63
CA THR A 478 14.06 -1.99 -8.61
C THR A 478 14.12 -1.03 -9.79
N VAL A 479 13.03 -0.91 -10.53
CA VAL A 479 12.82 0.01 -11.65
C VAL A 479 11.64 0.90 -11.33
N GLY A 480 11.80 2.20 -11.49
CA GLY A 480 10.73 3.17 -11.21
C GLY A 480 9.89 3.49 -12.44
N PRO A 481 8.69 4.08 -12.25
CA PRO A 481 7.82 4.49 -13.35
C PRO A 481 8.55 5.36 -14.38
N GLY A 482 8.40 5.01 -15.65
CA GLY A 482 9.06 5.68 -16.78
C GLY A 482 10.50 5.26 -17.03
N ALA A 483 11.11 4.44 -16.18
CA ALA A 483 12.47 3.94 -16.36
C ALA A 483 12.51 2.58 -17.07
N GLY A 484 13.66 2.24 -17.65
CA GLY A 484 13.92 0.96 -18.26
C GLY A 484 15.29 0.39 -17.89
N VAL A 485 15.38 -0.94 -17.86
CA VAL A 485 16.60 -1.69 -17.48
C VAL A 485 16.72 -2.92 -18.36
N VAL A 486 17.96 -3.27 -18.73
CA VAL A 486 18.24 -4.51 -19.48
C VAL A 486 18.87 -5.54 -18.54
N PHE A 487 18.33 -6.75 -18.54
CA PHE A 487 18.81 -7.87 -17.74
C PHE A 487 19.35 -8.98 -18.65
N ASP A 488 20.52 -9.51 -18.34
CA ASP A 488 21.01 -10.77 -18.88
C ASP A 488 20.97 -11.84 -17.79
N VAL A 489 20.37 -12.98 -18.09
CA VAL A 489 20.30 -14.13 -17.19
C VAL A 489 20.63 -15.42 -17.93
N VAL A 490 21.45 -16.28 -17.32
CA VAL A 490 21.76 -17.62 -17.81
C VAL A 490 21.25 -18.64 -16.80
N ILE A 491 20.29 -19.45 -17.22
CA ILE A 491 19.68 -20.48 -16.37
C ILE A 491 20.20 -21.85 -16.78
N PRO A 492 21.08 -22.49 -15.98
CA PRO A 492 21.81 -23.69 -16.42
C PRO A 492 21.01 -24.98 -16.38
N ARG A 493 19.85 -25.01 -15.72
CA ARG A 493 19.05 -26.22 -15.52
C ARG A 493 17.66 -26.07 -16.14
N PRO A 494 17.16 -27.08 -16.86
CA PRO A 494 15.77 -27.11 -17.31
C PRO A 494 14.80 -27.01 -16.14
N GLY A 495 13.67 -26.30 -16.34
CA GLY A 495 12.63 -26.13 -15.34
C GLY A 495 11.77 -24.90 -15.62
N LYS A 496 10.78 -24.66 -14.77
CA LYS A 496 9.93 -23.47 -14.85
C LYS A 496 10.39 -22.46 -13.80
N TYR A 497 10.77 -21.28 -14.24
CA TYR A 497 11.30 -20.20 -13.41
C TYR A 497 10.32 -19.04 -13.44
N ALA A 498 9.74 -18.73 -12.30
CA ALA A 498 8.83 -17.59 -12.23
C ALA A 498 9.61 -16.27 -12.28
N PHE A 499 9.16 -15.31 -13.06
CA PHE A 499 9.58 -13.92 -12.95
C PHE A 499 8.45 -13.08 -12.39
N VAL A 500 8.78 -12.16 -11.52
CA VAL A 500 7.82 -11.47 -10.67
C VAL A 500 8.23 -10.02 -10.43
N ASP A 501 7.26 -9.18 -10.16
CA ASP A 501 7.49 -8.04 -9.28
C ASP A 501 7.53 -8.55 -7.85
N HIS A 502 8.64 -8.32 -7.12
CA HIS A 502 8.83 -8.85 -5.77
C HIS A 502 8.06 -8.05 -4.69
N ASP A 503 7.19 -7.12 -5.07
CA ASP A 503 6.07 -6.72 -4.23
C ASP A 503 5.01 -7.84 -4.25
N MET A 504 4.84 -8.52 -3.13
CA MET A 504 3.99 -9.70 -3.05
C MET A 504 2.51 -9.39 -3.31
N ALA A 505 2.08 -8.17 -3.07
CA ALA A 505 0.73 -7.73 -3.41
C ALA A 505 0.53 -7.68 -4.93
N HIS A 506 1.55 -7.25 -5.68
CA HIS A 506 1.51 -7.17 -7.14
C HIS A 506 1.47 -8.56 -7.79
N ILE A 507 2.18 -9.55 -7.23
CA ILE A 507 2.09 -10.95 -7.69
C ILE A 507 0.64 -11.45 -7.60
N MET A 508 -0.07 -11.09 -6.54
CA MET A 508 -1.44 -11.55 -6.32
C MET A 508 -2.44 -11.00 -7.33
N VAL A 509 -2.14 -9.88 -7.94
CA VAL A 509 -3.02 -9.17 -8.88
C VAL A 509 -2.48 -9.13 -10.32
N GLY A 510 -1.52 -10.02 -10.69
CA GLY A 510 -1.17 -10.20 -12.10
C GLY A 510 0.31 -10.18 -12.46
N ALA A 511 1.21 -9.59 -11.64
CA ALA A 511 2.62 -9.42 -11.93
C ALA A 511 3.44 -10.72 -11.74
N LEU A 512 3.02 -11.78 -12.41
CA LEU A 512 3.63 -13.11 -12.39
C LEU A 512 3.71 -13.68 -13.80
N GLY A 513 4.92 -14.03 -14.23
CA GLY A 513 5.16 -14.80 -15.46
C GLY A 513 6.07 -16.00 -15.19
N VAL A 514 6.27 -16.84 -16.20
CA VAL A 514 7.12 -18.03 -16.14
C VAL A 514 8.02 -18.08 -17.36
N ILE A 515 9.29 -18.42 -17.17
CA ILE A 515 10.22 -18.83 -18.21
C ILE A 515 10.27 -20.38 -18.17
N ASP A 516 9.83 -21.03 -19.26
CA ASP A 516 9.95 -22.48 -19.46
C ASP A 516 11.32 -22.78 -20.06
N VAL A 517 12.28 -23.07 -19.19
CA VAL A 517 13.66 -23.41 -19.59
C VAL A 517 13.71 -24.88 -19.97
N ARG A 518 13.93 -25.16 -21.25
CA ARG A 518 13.91 -26.50 -21.83
C ARG A 518 15.31 -27.09 -21.94
N PRO A 519 15.43 -28.44 -22.03
CA PRO A 519 16.70 -29.08 -22.27
C PRO A 519 17.37 -28.63 -23.58
N VAL A 520 18.69 -28.70 -23.64
CA VAL A 520 19.48 -28.43 -24.86
C VAL A 520 18.99 -29.33 -25.99
N GLY A 521 18.79 -28.75 -27.16
CA GLY A 521 18.25 -29.43 -28.36
C GLY A 521 16.72 -29.44 -28.47
N SER A 522 15.99 -28.89 -27.50
CA SER A 522 14.53 -28.72 -27.57
C SER A 522 14.14 -27.60 -28.53
N SER A 523 12.87 -27.64 -29.01
CA SER A 523 12.29 -26.54 -29.80
C SER A 523 12.12 -25.28 -28.95
N ARG A 524 12.46 -24.11 -29.52
CA ARG A 524 12.24 -22.78 -28.95
C ARG A 524 10.83 -22.26 -29.20
N VAL A 525 10.08 -22.88 -30.09
CA VAL A 525 8.69 -22.48 -30.39
C VAL A 525 7.81 -22.90 -29.20
N ALA A 526 7.06 -21.95 -28.67
CA ALA A 526 5.98 -22.26 -27.72
C ALA A 526 5.02 -23.24 -28.43
N GLY A 527 4.92 -24.47 -27.95
CA GLY A 527 3.99 -25.43 -28.48
C GLY A 527 2.54 -24.97 -28.31
N PRO A 528 1.55 -25.50 -29.09
CA PRO A 528 0.17 -25.28 -28.76
C PRO A 528 -0.03 -25.74 -27.31
N VAL A 529 -0.59 -24.84 -26.49
CA VAL A 529 -0.77 -25.08 -25.08
C VAL A 529 -1.75 -26.22 -24.91
N ALA A 530 -1.25 -27.43 -24.59
CA ALA A 530 -2.01 -28.29 -23.70
C ALA A 530 -2.28 -27.44 -22.45
N ALA A 531 -3.55 -27.34 -22.03
CA ALA A 531 -3.91 -26.61 -20.84
C ALA A 531 -2.88 -26.92 -19.77
N THR A 532 -1.98 -25.94 -19.52
CA THR A 532 -1.03 -26.08 -18.43
C THR A 532 -1.93 -26.14 -17.21
N PRO A 533 -1.89 -27.19 -16.40
CA PRO A 533 -2.54 -27.14 -15.12
C PRO A 533 -2.11 -25.80 -14.53
N ALA A 534 -3.05 -25.04 -13.99
CA ALA A 534 -2.77 -23.83 -13.25
C ALA A 534 -1.43 -24.04 -12.58
N LEU A 535 -0.53 -23.03 -12.58
CA LEU A 535 0.69 -23.15 -11.80
C LEU A 535 0.18 -23.46 -10.42
N ASP A 536 0.04 -24.76 -10.22
CA ASP A 536 -0.17 -25.29 -8.92
C ASP A 536 1.00 -24.70 -8.16
N THR A 537 0.74 -23.74 -7.27
CA THR A 537 1.67 -23.46 -6.18
C THR A 537 1.94 -24.75 -5.42
N THR A 538 1.36 -25.86 -5.84
CA THR A 538 1.51 -27.26 -5.52
C THR A 538 2.31 -28.08 -6.56
N THR A 539 2.95 -27.54 -7.61
CA THR A 539 4.07 -28.25 -8.25
C THR A 539 5.41 -27.81 -7.65
N ALA A 540 5.47 -27.77 -6.35
CA ALA A 540 6.29 -28.74 -5.66
C ALA A 540 6.11 -30.09 -6.36
N VAL A 541 7.21 -30.71 -6.84
CA VAL A 541 7.39 -32.13 -7.11
C VAL A 541 6.16 -32.90 -6.65
N ALA A 542 5.52 -33.72 -7.49
CA ALA A 542 4.49 -34.64 -7.03
C ALA A 542 5.05 -35.39 -5.83
N SER A 543 5.01 -34.77 -4.69
CA SER A 543 5.30 -35.33 -3.40
C SER A 543 4.02 -36.04 -3.07
N SER A 544 3.99 -37.35 -3.38
CA SER A 544 3.10 -38.22 -2.64
C SER A 544 3.32 -37.89 -1.17
N ALA A 545 2.24 -37.67 -0.42
CA ALA A 545 2.31 -37.39 1.01
C ALA A 545 3.36 -38.32 1.66
N PRO A 546 4.19 -37.81 2.57
CA PRO A 546 5.24 -38.64 3.20
C PRO A 546 4.69 -39.96 3.69
N PRO A 547 5.45 -41.07 3.67
CA PRO A 547 4.96 -42.36 4.16
C PRO A 547 4.51 -42.23 5.62
N GLU A 548 3.49 -42.99 5.98
CA GLU A 548 3.02 -43.05 7.39
C GLU A 548 4.16 -43.56 8.29
N PRO A 549 4.33 -42.94 9.48
CA PRO A 549 5.30 -43.46 10.45
C PRO A 549 4.92 -44.88 10.86
N PRO A 550 5.92 -45.78 11.07
CA PRO A 550 5.65 -47.15 11.49
C PRO A 550 5.06 -47.18 12.89
N GLY A 551 4.04 -48.03 13.08
CA GLY A 551 3.40 -48.28 14.39
C GLY A 551 2.04 -47.63 14.58
N PRO A 552 1.36 -47.91 15.71
CA PRO A 552 0.07 -47.31 16.00
C PRO A 552 0.19 -45.79 16.25
N TYR A 553 -0.73 -45.00 15.70
CA TYR A 553 -0.76 -43.55 15.88
C TYR A 553 -1.00 -43.17 17.35
N SER A 554 -0.15 -42.28 17.87
CA SER A 554 -0.33 -41.63 19.16
C SER A 554 -0.06 -40.11 18.98
N TYR A 555 -0.97 -39.29 19.46
CA TYR A 555 -0.81 -37.85 19.42
C TYR A 555 0.32 -37.39 20.36
N ASP A 556 1.23 -36.62 19.80
CA ASP A 556 2.30 -35.91 20.54
C ASP A 556 2.05 -34.39 20.42
N PRO A 557 1.82 -33.69 21.56
CA PRO A 557 1.58 -32.23 21.54
C PRO A 557 2.73 -31.43 20.94
N ALA A 558 3.99 -31.84 21.14
CA ALA A 558 5.15 -31.12 20.60
C ALA A 558 5.23 -31.29 19.08
N ARG A 559 4.97 -32.48 18.56
CA ARG A 559 4.91 -32.76 17.12
C ARG A 559 3.74 -32.04 16.47
N GLY A 560 2.57 -32.01 17.11
CA GLY A 560 1.40 -31.26 16.63
C GLY A 560 1.66 -29.75 16.56
N ALA A 561 2.25 -29.18 17.60
CA ALA A 561 2.62 -27.77 17.63
C ALA A 561 3.66 -27.41 16.55
N ALA A 562 4.68 -28.23 16.33
CA ALA A 562 5.69 -28.05 15.31
C ALA A 562 5.08 -28.13 13.89
N ALA A 563 4.24 -29.13 13.64
CA ALA A 563 3.55 -29.26 12.35
C ALA A 563 2.59 -28.10 12.07
N PHE A 564 1.86 -27.64 13.06
CA PHE A 564 1.01 -26.45 12.95
C PHE A 564 1.84 -25.18 12.66
N ALA A 565 2.95 -24.99 13.38
CA ALA A 565 3.81 -23.82 13.23
C ALA A 565 4.40 -23.70 11.81
N THR A 566 4.78 -24.82 11.20
CA THR A 566 5.37 -24.85 9.86
C THR A 566 4.35 -24.79 8.73
N THR A 567 3.10 -25.24 8.96
CA THR A 567 2.13 -25.44 7.88
C THR A 567 0.94 -24.47 7.92
N CYS A 568 0.46 -24.13 9.13
CA CYS A 568 -0.82 -23.44 9.31
C CYS A 568 -0.69 -22.03 9.89
N SER A 569 0.41 -21.78 10.63
CA SER A 569 0.56 -20.54 11.40
C SER A 569 0.70 -19.27 10.55
N ALA A 570 1.14 -19.38 9.30
CA ALA A 570 1.23 -18.25 8.38
C ALA A 570 -0.14 -17.54 8.17
N CYS A 571 -1.22 -18.33 8.10
CA CYS A 571 -2.58 -17.80 7.92
C CYS A 571 -3.35 -17.71 9.24
N HIS A 572 -3.25 -18.75 10.09
CA HIS A 572 -4.05 -18.84 11.32
C HIS A 572 -3.34 -18.28 12.56
N GLN A 573 -2.09 -17.82 12.41
CA GLN A 573 -1.20 -17.31 13.46
C GLN A 573 -0.89 -18.38 14.55
N THR A 574 0.26 -18.26 15.19
CA THR A 574 0.65 -19.20 16.27
C THR A 574 -0.30 -19.16 17.47
N THR A 575 -1.04 -18.09 17.62
CA THR A 575 -2.07 -17.87 18.66
C THR A 575 -3.45 -18.41 18.29
N GLY A 576 -3.63 -18.91 17.07
CA GLY A 576 -4.89 -19.42 16.55
C GLY A 576 -5.99 -18.38 16.36
N ILE A 577 -5.66 -17.07 16.37
CA ILE A 577 -6.66 -15.98 16.21
C ILE A 577 -6.96 -15.65 14.75
N GLY A 578 -6.19 -16.21 13.80
CA GLY A 578 -6.30 -15.89 12.38
C GLY A 578 -5.86 -14.47 12.05
N ILE A 579 -6.23 -14.02 10.85
CA ILE A 579 -6.03 -12.64 10.39
C ILE A 579 -7.40 -12.03 10.14
N PRO A 580 -7.82 -11.01 10.90
CA PRO A 580 -9.13 -10.41 10.77
C PRO A 580 -9.46 -10.00 9.33
N GLY A 581 -10.61 -10.42 8.83
CA GLY A 581 -11.06 -10.13 7.47
C GLY A 581 -10.41 -10.97 6.36
N ALA A 582 -9.31 -11.69 6.62
CA ALA A 582 -8.60 -12.51 5.62
C ALA A 582 -8.67 -14.01 5.92
N TYR A 583 -8.31 -14.43 7.13
CA TYR A 583 -8.28 -15.84 7.54
C TYR A 583 -8.98 -16.04 8.89
N PRO A 584 -9.85 -17.06 9.04
CA PRO A 584 -10.66 -17.25 10.23
C PRO A 584 -9.82 -17.64 11.45
N PRO A 585 -10.29 -17.27 12.68
CA PRO A 585 -9.71 -17.81 13.91
C PRO A 585 -9.98 -19.32 14.03
N LEU A 586 -9.03 -20.05 14.60
CA LEU A 586 -9.18 -21.44 15.04
C LEU A 586 -9.52 -21.52 16.54
N LYS A 587 -9.13 -20.50 17.29
CA LYS A 587 -9.50 -20.31 18.69
C LYS A 587 -11.01 -20.09 18.80
N ALA A 588 -11.69 -20.87 19.61
CA ALA A 588 -13.14 -20.83 19.82
C ALA A 588 -13.98 -21.00 18.53
N ASN A 589 -13.41 -21.60 17.49
CA ASN A 589 -14.05 -21.82 16.20
C ASN A 589 -15.04 -22.99 16.28
N LEU A 590 -16.28 -22.80 15.79
CA LEU A 590 -17.33 -23.82 15.88
C LEU A 590 -16.98 -25.11 15.13
N VAL A 591 -16.23 -25.06 14.03
CA VAL A 591 -15.78 -26.24 13.29
C VAL A 591 -14.70 -27.01 14.08
N VAL A 592 -13.80 -26.29 14.76
CA VAL A 592 -12.76 -26.88 15.62
C VAL A 592 -13.35 -27.46 16.91
N LEU A 593 -14.40 -26.83 17.44
CA LEU A 593 -15.07 -27.25 18.67
C LEU A 593 -16.16 -28.31 18.43
N ASP A 594 -16.52 -28.59 17.18
CA ASP A 594 -17.53 -29.60 16.86
C ASP A 594 -17.11 -30.98 17.39
N ALA A 595 -18.05 -31.71 18.00
CA ALA A 595 -17.83 -33.07 18.47
C ALA A 595 -17.56 -34.05 17.31
N ASP A 596 -18.17 -33.79 16.13
CA ASP A 596 -17.86 -34.52 14.89
C ASP A 596 -16.73 -33.81 14.14
N PRO A 597 -15.55 -34.42 14.03
CA PRO A 597 -14.39 -33.84 13.37
C PRO A 597 -14.47 -33.85 11.82
N ALA A 598 -15.51 -34.44 11.25
CA ALA A 598 -15.60 -34.71 9.82
C ALA A 598 -15.37 -33.48 8.96
N ARG A 599 -16.04 -32.36 9.29
CA ARG A 599 -15.90 -31.09 8.54
C ARG A 599 -14.50 -30.50 8.68
N GLN A 600 -13.88 -30.57 9.86
CA GLN A 600 -12.51 -30.06 10.06
C GLN A 600 -11.50 -30.88 9.25
N ILE A 601 -11.63 -32.20 9.25
CA ILE A 601 -10.78 -33.10 8.45
C ILE A 601 -10.93 -32.80 6.96
N ASP A 602 -12.16 -32.64 6.47
CA ASP A 602 -12.40 -32.35 5.05
C ASP A 602 -11.80 -31.00 4.63
N VAL A 603 -11.90 -29.99 5.47
CA VAL A 603 -11.31 -28.66 5.22
C VAL A 603 -9.80 -28.76 5.11
N VAL A 604 -9.12 -29.50 5.99
CA VAL A 604 -7.66 -29.69 5.90
C VAL A 604 -7.28 -30.53 4.68
N LEU A 605 -8.02 -31.58 4.36
CA LEU A 605 -7.71 -32.44 3.22
C LEU A 605 -7.94 -31.77 1.87
N HIS A 606 -9.05 -31.04 1.72
CA HIS A 606 -9.53 -30.59 0.41
C HIS A 606 -9.51 -29.06 0.23
N GLY A 607 -9.11 -28.33 1.29
CA GLY A 607 -9.12 -26.87 1.28
C GLY A 607 -10.51 -26.25 1.48
N LEU A 608 -10.54 -24.92 1.56
CA LEU A 608 -11.75 -24.14 1.73
C LEU A 608 -11.58 -22.74 1.13
N GLN A 609 -12.60 -22.23 0.42
CA GLN A 609 -12.58 -20.88 -0.12
C GLN A 609 -13.97 -20.24 -0.04
N GLY A 610 -14.00 -18.93 0.28
CA GLY A 610 -15.21 -18.11 0.18
C GLY A 610 -16.37 -18.49 1.10
N GLN A 611 -16.12 -19.22 2.19
CA GLN A 611 -17.15 -19.69 3.11
C GLN A 611 -17.47 -18.67 4.20
N ASN A 612 -18.75 -18.62 4.56
CA ASN A 612 -19.20 -17.86 5.75
C ASN A 612 -18.93 -18.70 7.01
N ILE A 613 -18.09 -18.18 7.90
CA ILE A 613 -17.74 -18.81 9.18
C ILE A 613 -18.14 -17.86 10.29
N GLY A 614 -19.18 -18.25 11.05
CA GLY A 614 -19.67 -17.45 12.17
C GLY A 614 -20.27 -16.08 11.76
N GLY A 615 -20.81 -15.95 10.56
CA GLY A 615 -21.38 -14.69 10.04
C GLY A 615 -20.39 -13.84 9.24
N THR A 616 -19.10 -14.23 9.17
CA THR A 616 -18.06 -13.53 8.42
C THR A 616 -17.64 -14.36 7.21
N VAL A 617 -17.58 -13.73 6.04
CA VAL A 617 -17.01 -14.32 4.81
C VAL A 617 -15.52 -14.02 4.80
N TYR A 618 -14.71 -15.10 4.71
CA TYR A 618 -13.26 -14.99 4.62
C TYR A 618 -12.83 -15.21 3.16
N PRO A 619 -12.21 -14.22 2.50
CA PRO A 619 -11.78 -14.33 1.11
C PRO A 619 -10.53 -15.21 0.94
N GLY A 620 -9.71 -15.35 1.99
CA GLY A 620 -8.48 -16.15 1.95
C GLY A 620 -8.78 -17.62 1.65
N ALA A 621 -8.09 -18.19 0.65
CA ALA A 621 -8.19 -19.61 0.34
C ALA A 621 -7.34 -20.42 1.30
N MET A 622 -7.89 -21.50 1.86
CA MET A 622 -7.14 -22.54 2.55
C MET A 622 -6.78 -23.63 1.52
N PRO A 623 -5.50 -23.88 1.25
CA PRO A 623 -5.11 -24.89 0.27
C PRO A 623 -5.40 -26.33 0.75
N PRO A 624 -5.56 -27.31 -0.16
CA PRO A 624 -5.70 -28.71 0.20
C PRO A 624 -4.36 -29.31 0.62
N PHE A 625 -4.32 -30.04 1.73
CA PHE A 625 -3.11 -30.67 2.24
C PHE A 625 -3.05 -32.20 2.00
N SER A 626 -4.04 -32.75 1.28
CA SER A 626 -4.08 -34.21 1.01
C SER A 626 -2.85 -34.74 0.25
N GLY A 627 -2.24 -33.94 -0.63
CA GLY A 627 -1.01 -34.31 -1.35
C GLY A 627 0.28 -34.04 -0.60
N LEU A 628 0.24 -33.22 0.46
CA LEU A 628 1.42 -32.69 1.15
C LEU A 628 1.69 -33.38 2.50
N LEU A 629 0.64 -33.77 3.23
CA LEU A 629 0.72 -34.31 4.57
C LEU A 629 0.14 -35.73 4.62
N ASN A 630 0.78 -36.62 5.35
CA ASN A 630 0.23 -37.96 5.66
C ASN A 630 -0.89 -37.89 6.72
N ASN A 631 -1.59 -39.00 6.95
CA ASN A 631 -2.73 -39.01 7.86
C ASN A 631 -2.34 -38.73 9.31
N ALA A 632 -1.15 -39.16 9.73
CA ALA A 632 -0.64 -38.91 11.07
C ALA A 632 -0.33 -37.43 11.29
N GLN A 633 0.30 -36.76 10.31
CA GLN A 633 0.60 -35.34 10.37
C GLN A 633 -0.66 -34.48 10.42
N ILE A 634 -1.67 -34.79 9.59
CA ILE A 634 -2.97 -34.10 9.63
C ILE A 634 -3.67 -34.29 10.98
N ALA A 635 -3.65 -35.52 11.51
CA ALA A 635 -4.22 -35.79 12.83
C ALA A 635 -3.49 -35.04 13.95
N ASP A 636 -2.17 -34.89 13.87
CA ASP A 636 -1.36 -34.13 14.84
C ASP A 636 -1.73 -32.62 14.79
N ILE A 637 -1.85 -32.02 13.59
CA ILE A 637 -2.25 -30.63 13.40
C ILE A 637 -3.66 -30.40 13.96
N ILE A 638 -4.63 -31.21 13.56
CA ILE A 638 -6.01 -31.09 14.02
C ILE A 638 -6.10 -31.26 15.54
N ASN A 639 -5.38 -32.21 16.13
CA ASN A 639 -5.35 -32.40 17.57
C ASN A 639 -4.70 -31.22 18.31
N HIS A 640 -3.68 -30.59 17.72
CA HIS A 640 -3.13 -29.34 18.24
C HIS A 640 -4.19 -28.23 18.25
N GLU A 641 -4.89 -28.01 17.14
CA GLU A 641 -5.97 -27.01 17.05
C GLU A 641 -7.10 -27.28 18.05
N ARG A 642 -7.47 -28.52 18.22
CA ARG A 642 -8.57 -28.97 19.12
C ARG A 642 -8.19 -28.92 20.60
N SER A 643 -6.91 -28.78 20.95
CA SER A 643 -6.44 -28.77 22.34
C SER A 643 -5.66 -27.52 22.74
N SER A 644 -5.49 -26.54 21.84
CA SER A 644 -4.74 -25.30 22.08
C SER A 644 -5.66 -24.08 22.26
N TRP A 645 -5.10 -22.99 22.74
CA TRP A 645 -5.75 -21.67 22.88
C TRP A 645 -7.06 -21.66 23.67
N GLY A 646 -7.26 -22.67 24.56
CA GLY A 646 -8.49 -22.85 25.32
C GLY A 646 -9.54 -23.71 24.63
N ASN A 647 -9.26 -24.21 23.42
CA ASN A 647 -10.09 -25.25 22.81
C ASN A 647 -9.93 -26.57 23.59
N ASN A 648 -11.02 -27.30 23.77
CA ASN A 648 -11.02 -28.61 24.45
C ASN A 648 -12.01 -29.55 23.76
N SER A 649 -11.61 -30.08 22.61
CA SER A 649 -12.43 -30.96 21.79
C SER A 649 -11.85 -32.38 21.73
N LYS A 650 -12.68 -33.36 21.38
CA LYS A 650 -12.26 -34.76 21.23
C LYS A 650 -11.13 -34.88 20.21
N LYS A 651 -10.06 -35.57 20.58
CA LYS A 651 -8.94 -35.86 19.68
C LYS A 651 -9.32 -36.88 18.62
N ILE A 652 -8.68 -36.78 17.48
CA ILE A 652 -8.82 -37.68 16.33
C ILE A 652 -7.58 -38.57 16.14
N THR A 653 -7.73 -39.61 15.34
CA THR A 653 -6.64 -40.55 14.97
C THR A 653 -6.27 -40.40 13.49
N ALA A 654 -5.12 -40.95 13.10
CA ALA A 654 -4.74 -41.02 11.68
C ALA A 654 -5.74 -41.88 10.85
N SER A 655 -6.43 -42.82 11.49
CA SER A 655 -7.48 -43.61 10.85
C SER A 655 -8.73 -42.79 10.52
N ASP A 656 -9.07 -41.81 11.35
CA ASP A 656 -10.20 -40.87 11.08
C ASP A 656 -9.89 -40.03 9.84
N VAL A 657 -8.65 -39.58 9.71
CA VAL A 657 -8.20 -38.81 8.52
C VAL A 657 -8.20 -39.71 7.28
N LYS A 658 -7.65 -40.94 7.39
CA LYS A 658 -7.62 -41.90 6.29
C LYS A 658 -9.02 -42.22 5.75
N ALA A 659 -10.00 -42.37 6.63
CA ALA A 659 -11.37 -42.68 6.24
C ALA A 659 -12.03 -41.57 5.39
N ARG A 660 -11.52 -40.35 5.48
CA ARG A 660 -12.04 -39.17 4.72
C ARG A 660 -11.18 -38.77 3.53
N ARG A 661 -9.95 -39.31 3.45
CA ARG A 661 -9.09 -39.08 2.29
C ARG A 661 -9.66 -39.82 1.09
N LYS A 662 -10.21 -39.09 0.13
CA LYS A 662 -10.65 -39.68 -1.15
C LYS A 662 -9.42 -40.08 -1.97
N PRO A 663 -9.49 -41.19 -2.74
CA PRO A 663 -8.41 -41.62 -3.62
C PRO A 663 -8.12 -40.61 -4.72
#